data_4a91e85fb5e0aa66636db25d1dd07068
#
_entry.id   4a91e85fb5e0aa66636db25d1dd07068
#
_cell.length_a   1.000
_cell.length_b   1.000
_cell.length_c   1.000
_cell.angle_alpha   90.00
_cell.angle_beta   90.00
_cell.angle_gamma   90.00
#
_symmetry.space_group_name_H-M   'P 1'
#
loop_
_entity.id
_entity.type
_entity.pdbx_description
1 polymer ?
#
loop_
_entity_poly.entity_id
_entity_poly.type
_entity_poly.pdbx_seq_one_letter_code
_entity_poly.pdbx_strand_id
1 'polypeptide(L)'
;MSFLYPLFLAGIAAVGLPIILHMIRRHTRKRVTFSSLMFLRTTIPRFKNRSRLENLLLLILRCLILCLLAFGFSRPFFPREAAQSRVRLGRRIVLLIDTSASMRRAGMWDRAISEARSVLEGVSQADRVCVMSFDESTKTLIGFDQWWALEPSQRASIVVEEISKLSPGWALTNLGNALVSAAEAIEDDEVNDGQQTLAMRQVVLISDLQEGSYLDAMHAYEWPKETELVVKLVPSQGTTNAALQLVTNRSDLGGSADDSRPGIRITNSSDATAERFQLNWADLPSRQLVTAGETAVSISSEAADVYVPPGHSIVVRAPARADRSEAWKLILTGDDHDFDNTLYLAPFLQQQVNILYIGSDDPNDSKGMLYYVRRVFGATSVLKPRVISRPGNKAIAATDIERAHLIITADVVNQENLVFLRRYLESGRTLLLVMKSIDEAKILADIAGIETIESQEADVDRYAMLGQIEFKHPLLTPFSEPRFGDFTQIHFWKYRRINIEDLPDARVLARFDSGDPAWVELPVGKGSLLVLTCGWHPSDSQLALSSKFVPLLYSILEYSGVFAEQQSQYFVGDPVPIPQSIKAGGSRAVNLQIRKPDDSLISLDVGQQAFTQTDMPGIYAIELSAGNPPSRSDIAASTESAKLFAVNLPARECQTAAIPIEDLERFGVSFKQSSSIATGQTEPARRHSSFAELEYEQKVWRWVFIALLAVSLIEIWLAGWLTRLSSNLQGEQK
;
A
#
# COMPACT_ATOMS: atom_id res chain seq x y z
N MET A 1 -36.91 -27.81 20.39
CA MET A 1 -36.09 -27.45 21.54
C MET A 1 -34.90 -28.38 21.59
N SER A 2 -33.70 -27.85 21.62
CA SER A 2 -32.45 -28.58 21.79
C SER A 2 -31.79 -28.18 23.09
N PHE A 3 -30.89 -28.98 23.61
CA PHE A 3 -30.21 -28.74 24.89
C PHE A 3 -28.70 -28.74 24.67
N LEU A 4 -28.02 -27.76 25.28
CA LEU A 4 -26.56 -27.68 25.17
C LEU A 4 -25.87 -28.77 26.01
N TYR A 5 -26.46 -29.07 27.20
CA TYR A 5 -25.94 -30.08 28.11
C TYR A 5 -27.05 -31.11 28.50
N PRO A 6 -27.43 -32.02 27.62
CA PRO A 6 -28.55 -32.94 27.84
C PRO A 6 -28.35 -33.86 29.05
N LEU A 7 -27.12 -34.07 29.49
CA LEU A 7 -26.77 -34.90 30.64
C LEU A 7 -27.39 -34.41 31.96
N PHE A 8 -27.60 -33.07 32.09
CA PHE A 8 -28.24 -32.49 33.27
C PHE A 8 -29.73 -32.86 33.39
N LEU A 9 -30.38 -33.30 32.32
CA LEU A 9 -31.76 -33.83 32.39
C LEU A 9 -31.84 -35.11 33.20
N ALA A 10 -30.74 -35.86 33.33
CA ALA A 10 -30.69 -37.01 34.26
C ALA A 10 -30.90 -36.60 35.71
N GLY A 11 -30.67 -35.32 36.05
CA GLY A 11 -30.98 -34.73 37.35
C GLY A 11 -32.48 -34.77 37.73
N ILE A 12 -33.40 -34.97 36.75
CA ILE A 12 -34.82 -35.18 36.99
C ILE A 12 -35.05 -36.44 37.87
N ALA A 13 -34.16 -37.44 37.78
CA ALA A 13 -34.23 -38.63 38.66
C ALA A 13 -34.17 -38.28 40.17
N ALA A 14 -33.56 -37.12 40.52
CA ALA A 14 -33.52 -36.61 41.89
C ALA A 14 -34.93 -36.27 42.46
N VAL A 15 -35.96 -36.16 41.61
CA VAL A 15 -37.37 -36.03 42.00
C VAL A 15 -37.85 -37.23 42.82
N GLY A 16 -37.22 -38.37 42.69
CA GLY A 16 -37.45 -39.51 43.53
C GLY A 16 -37.17 -39.28 45.01
N LEU A 17 -36.22 -38.40 45.32
CA LEU A 17 -35.81 -38.12 46.71
C LEU A 17 -36.92 -37.46 47.57
N PRO A 18 -37.56 -36.33 47.17
CA PRO A 18 -38.71 -35.78 47.88
C PRO A 18 -39.90 -36.74 47.99
N ILE A 19 -40.14 -37.57 46.95
CA ILE A 19 -41.22 -38.58 46.97
C ILE A 19 -40.93 -39.65 48.02
N ILE A 20 -39.70 -40.19 48.07
CA ILE A 20 -39.29 -41.19 49.03
C ILE A 20 -39.34 -40.63 50.46
N LEU A 21 -38.78 -39.40 50.64
CA LEU A 21 -38.81 -38.74 51.93
C LEU A 21 -40.24 -38.43 52.41
N HIS A 22 -41.15 -38.11 51.48
CA HIS A 22 -42.56 -37.87 51.81
C HIS A 22 -43.29 -39.17 52.19
N MET A 23 -42.88 -40.32 51.65
CA MET A 23 -43.43 -41.63 52.04
C MET A 23 -42.90 -42.16 53.37
N ILE A 24 -41.70 -41.65 53.83
CA ILE A 24 -41.13 -42.07 55.12
C ILE A 24 -41.82 -41.30 56.24
N ARG A 25 -42.85 -41.92 56.86
CA ARG A 25 -43.60 -41.35 57.97
C ARG A 25 -42.78 -41.47 59.26
N ARG A 26 -42.30 -40.38 59.87
CA ARG A 26 -41.73 -40.36 61.18
C ARG A 26 -42.86 -40.38 62.22
N HIS A 27 -43.05 -41.49 62.91
CA HIS A 27 -43.90 -41.54 64.08
C HIS A 27 -43.24 -40.83 65.23
N THR A 28 -43.76 -39.68 65.61
CA THR A 28 -43.42 -39.01 66.89
C THR A 28 -44.18 -39.69 68.00
N ARG A 29 -43.54 -40.54 68.75
CA ARG A 29 -44.08 -41.09 69.99
C ARG A 29 -44.15 -40.00 71.10
N LYS A 30 -45.31 -39.42 71.24
CA LYS A 30 -45.55 -38.61 72.49
C LYS A 30 -45.63 -39.58 73.63
N ARG A 31 -44.70 -39.46 74.63
CA ARG A 31 -44.78 -40.13 75.93
C ARG A 31 -45.78 -39.37 76.76
N VAL A 32 -46.90 -40.02 77.12
CA VAL A 32 -47.85 -39.51 78.08
C VAL A 32 -47.62 -40.33 79.40
N THR A 33 -47.33 -39.68 80.48
CA THR A 33 -47.16 -40.31 81.78
C THR A 33 -48.54 -40.60 82.37
N PHE A 34 -48.86 -41.89 82.47
CA PHE A 34 -50.08 -42.38 83.08
C PHE A 34 -49.77 -42.94 84.43
N SER A 35 -50.62 -42.58 85.41
CA SER A 35 -50.41 -42.91 86.88
C SER A 35 -50.80 -44.37 87.18
N SER A 36 -51.60 -45.10 86.36
CA SER A 36 -51.95 -46.51 86.60
C SER A 36 -52.28 -47.22 85.27
N LEU A 37 -51.64 -48.38 84.99
CA LEU A 37 -51.85 -49.24 83.81
C LEU A 37 -52.93 -50.30 84.01
N MET A 38 -53.64 -50.33 85.15
CA MET A 38 -54.52 -51.44 85.61
C MET A 38 -55.79 -51.62 84.68
N PHE A 39 -56.19 -50.65 83.86
CA PHE A 39 -57.36 -50.66 83.04
C PHE A 39 -57.07 -50.67 81.54
N LEU A 40 -55.86 -50.79 81.10
CA LEU A 40 -55.48 -50.78 79.67
C LEU A 40 -55.59 -52.28 79.15
N ARG A 41 -56.63 -52.60 78.43
CA ARG A 41 -56.66 -53.78 77.59
C ARG A 41 -55.81 -53.65 76.31
N THR A 42 -54.92 -54.59 76.07
CA THR A 42 -54.08 -54.65 74.89
C THR A 42 -54.96 -54.90 73.66
N THR A 43 -55.22 -53.94 72.89
CA THR A 43 -55.84 -54.07 71.59
C THR A 43 -54.75 -54.30 70.54
N ILE A 44 -54.90 -55.34 69.68
CA ILE A 44 -53.99 -55.66 68.61
C ILE A 44 -54.02 -54.50 67.57
N PRO A 45 -52.91 -53.86 67.24
CA PRO A 45 -52.94 -52.78 66.28
C PRO A 45 -53.27 -53.34 64.88
N ARG A 46 -54.41 -52.97 64.32
CA ARG A 46 -54.70 -53.18 62.89
C ARG A 46 -53.86 -52.16 62.09
N PHE A 47 -52.84 -52.69 61.45
CA PHE A 47 -52.07 -51.93 60.51
C PHE A 47 -52.92 -51.58 59.26
N LYS A 48 -53.54 -50.40 59.22
CA LYS A 48 -54.12 -49.87 58.00
C LYS A 48 -52.97 -49.20 57.19
N ASN A 49 -52.46 -50.01 56.25
CA ASN A 49 -51.45 -49.49 55.27
C ASN A 49 -52.17 -48.70 54.17
N ARG A 50 -52.65 -47.50 54.48
CA ARG A 50 -53.15 -46.54 53.50
C ARG A 50 -52.47 -45.25 53.74
N SER A 51 -51.28 -45.05 53.10
CA SER A 51 -50.60 -43.78 53.06
C SER A 51 -51.45 -42.79 52.27
N ARG A 52 -52.19 -41.92 52.95
CA ARG A 52 -52.76 -40.74 52.30
C ARG A 52 -51.63 -39.71 52.11
N LEU A 53 -51.42 -39.27 50.87
CA LEU A 53 -50.49 -38.18 50.52
C LEU A 53 -51.05 -36.87 51.14
N GLU A 54 -50.64 -36.53 52.36
CA GLU A 54 -50.94 -35.27 52.99
C GLU A 54 -50.01 -34.17 52.43
N ASN A 55 -50.55 -33.03 52.06
CA ASN A 55 -49.81 -31.91 51.44
C ASN A 55 -49.25 -32.23 50.05
N LEU A 56 -50.04 -32.90 49.20
CA LEU A 56 -49.67 -33.21 47.81
C LEU A 56 -49.16 -31.99 47.02
N LEU A 57 -49.75 -30.81 47.28
CA LEU A 57 -49.36 -29.56 46.59
C LEU A 57 -47.92 -29.17 46.90
N LEU A 58 -47.46 -29.28 48.16
CA LEU A 58 -46.06 -29.00 48.55
C LEU A 58 -45.09 -30.01 47.94
N LEU A 59 -45.53 -31.29 47.85
CA LEU A 59 -44.70 -32.29 47.17
C LEU A 59 -44.55 -31.98 45.67
N ILE A 60 -45.63 -31.59 44.98
CA ILE A 60 -45.60 -31.19 43.57
C ILE A 60 -44.68 -29.98 43.35
N LEU A 61 -44.75 -28.94 44.21
CA LEU A 61 -43.87 -27.77 44.12
C LEU A 61 -42.39 -28.17 44.28
N ARG A 62 -42.06 -29.06 45.22
CA ARG A 62 -40.66 -29.55 45.42
C ARG A 62 -40.16 -30.34 44.22
N CYS A 63 -40.99 -31.18 43.66
CA CYS A 63 -40.67 -31.92 42.43
C CYS A 63 -40.47 -30.96 41.26
N LEU A 64 -41.33 -29.93 41.12
CA LEU A 64 -41.24 -28.93 40.07
C LEU A 64 -39.96 -28.09 40.19
N ILE A 65 -39.53 -27.72 41.42
CA ILE A 65 -38.27 -27.02 41.64
C ILE A 65 -37.10 -27.83 41.10
N LEU A 66 -37.02 -29.12 41.40
CA LEU A 66 -35.95 -30.01 40.93
C LEU A 66 -35.99 -30.18 39.41
N CYS A 67 -37.18 -30.31 38.82
CA CYS A 67 -37.34 -30.35 37.39
C CYS A 67 -36.87 -29.07 36.69
N LEU A 68 -37.29 -27.89 37.20
CA LEU A 68 -36.87 -26.63 36.66
C LEU A 68 -35.37 -26.40 36.83
N LEU A 69 -34.75 -26.86 37.90
CA LEU A 69 -33.33 -26.80 38.14
C LEU A 69 -32.57 -27.62 37.07
N ALA A 70 -32.96 -28.89 36.89
CA ALA A 70 -32.37 -29.77 35.90
C ALA A 70 -32.55 -29.22 34.46
N PHE A 71 -33.70 -28.63 34.17
CA PHE A 71 -34.02 -28.02 32.89
C PHE A 71 -33.21 -26.74 32.66
N GLY A 72 -33.03 -25.91 33.68
CA GLY A 72 -32.20 -24.69 33.60
C GLY A 72 -30.73 -25.01 33.32
N PHE A 73 -30.15 -26.01 34.03
CA PHE A 73 -28.76 -26.42 33.81
C PHE A 73 -28.54 -27.13 32.45
N SER A 74 -29.57 -27.73 31.88
CA SER A 74 -29.48 -28.31 30.52
C SER A 74 -29.36 -27.26 29.41
N ARG A 75 -29.52 -25.98 29.75
CA ARG A 75 -29.45 -24.81 28.82
C ARG A 75 -30.27 -25.02 27.58
N PRO A 76 -31.61 -24.93 27.65
CA PRO A 76 -32.47 -25.07 26.50
C PRO A 76 -32.33 -23.91 25.52
N PHE A 77 -32.34 -24.23 24.24
CA PHE A 77 -32.40 -23.25 23.16
C PHE A 77 -33.32 -23.73 22.04
N PHE A 78 -33.83 -22.78 21.26
CA PHE A 78 -34.64 -23.09 20.11
C PHE A 78 -33.75 -23.03 18.85
N PRO A 79 -33.57 -24.13 18.11
CA PRO A 79 -32.98 -24.04 16.79
C PRO A 79 -33.88 -23.14 15.94
N ARG A 80 -33.37 -21.95 15.59
CA ARG A 80 -34.11 -21.01 14.76
C ARG A 80 -34.20 -21.60 13.35
N GLU A 81 -35.41 -21.87 12.86
CA GLU A 81 -35.64 -22.16 11.44
C GLU A 81 -35.16 -21.05 10.50
N ALA A 82 -34.89 -19.85 11.03
CA ALA A 82 -34.29 -18.73 10.30
C ALA A 82 -32.93 -19.08 9.68
N ALA A 83 -32.12 -19.96 10.27
CA ALA A 83 -30.87 -20.40 9.64
C ALA A 83 -31.11 -21.28 8.42
N GLN A 84 -32.20 -22.08 8.44
CA GLN A 84 -32.60 -22.88 7.28
C GLN A 84 -33.35 -22.06 6.23
N SER A 85 -34.01 -20.97 6.62
CA SER A 85 -34.63 -20.04 5.68
C SER A 85 -33.59 -19.15 4.98
N ARG A 86 -32.52 -18.76 5.65
CA ARG A 86 -31.41 -18.02 5.02
C ARG A 86 -30.68 -18.85 3.94
N VAL A 87 -30.55 -20.14 4.13
CA VAL A 87 -30.02 -21.08 3.11
C VAL A 87 -30.98 -21.23 1.92
N ARG A 88 -32.29 -21.00 2.10
CA ARG A 88 -33.28 -21.00 1.01
C ARG A 88 -33.37 -19.71 0.21
N LEU A 89 -32.84 -18.59 0.74
CA LEU A 89 -32.90 -17.25 0.11
C LEU A 89 -31.79 -17.01 -0.90
N GLY A 90 -30.82 -17.92 -1.04
CA GLY A 90 -29.62 -17.71 -1.86
C GLY A 90 -28.63 -16.76 -1.20
N ARG A 91 -27.37 -16.85 -1.63
CA ARG A 91 -26.29 -15.94 -1.21
C ARG A 91 -25.88 -15.09 -2.39
N ARG A 92 -25.46 -13.83 -2.13
CA ARG A 92 -24.71 -13.01 -3.08
C ARG A 92 -23.23 -13.14 -2.75
N ILE A 93 -22.48 -13.72 -3.66
CA ILE A 93 -21.07 -14.03 -3.46
C ILE A 93 -20.25 -13.29 -4.50
N VAL A 94 -19.29 -12.47 -4.06
CA VAL A 94 -18.23 -11.98 -4.94
C VAL A 94 -16.98 -12.82 -4.68
N LEU A 95 -16.52 -13.53 -5.71
CA LEU A 95 -15.27 -14.25 -5.70
C LEU A 95 -14.18 -13.33 -6.25
N LEU A 96 -13.27 -12.88 -5.38
CA LEU A 96 -12.21 -11.94 -5.68
C LEU A 96 -10.88 -12.70 -5.74
N ILE A 97 -10.23 -12.72 -6.91
CA ILE A 97 -9.02 -13.51 -7.18
C ILE A 97 -7.86 -12.57 -7.43
N ASP A 98 -6.83 -12.73 -6.64
CA ASP A 98 -5.58 -12.00 -6.75
C ASP A 98 -4.76 -12.46 -7.96
N THR A 99 -4.39 -11.53 -8.84
CA THR A 99 -3.57 -11.75 -10.03
C THR A 99 -2.31 -10.88 -10.04
N SER A 100 -1.91 -10.36 -8.89
CA SER A 100 -0.72 -9.52 -8.71
C SER A 100 0.60 -10.28 -8.90
N ALA A 101 1.71 -9.56 -8.88
CA ALA A 101 3.03 -10.14 -9.11
C ALA A 101 3.42 -11.16 -8.02
N SER A 102 3.02 -10.96 -6.78
CA SER A 102 3.30 -11.89 -5.68
C SER A 102 2.73 -13.29 -5.90
N MET A 103 1.61 -13.40 -6.62
CA MET A 103 0.97 -14.67 -6.97
C MET A 103 1.78 -15.50 -8.00
N ARG A 104 2.85 -14.94 -8.57
CA ARG A 104 3.79 -15.67 -9.44
C ARG A 104 4.72 -16.62 -8.69
N ARG A 105 4.82 -16.51 -7.37
CA ARG A 105 5.61 -17.43 -6.55
C ARG A 105 5.23 -18.88 -6.80
N ALA A 106 6.22 -19.76 -6.76
CA ALA A 106 6.05 -21.16 -7.18
C ALA A 106 4.84 -21.88 -6.53
N GLY A 107 3.95 -22.41 -7.37
CA GLY A 107 2.79 -23.18 -6.98
C GLY A 107 1.63 -22.41 -6.34
N MET A 108 1.74 -21.09 -6.19
CA MET A 108 0.66 -20.29 -5.58
C MET A 108 -0.53 -20.15 -6.51
N TRP A 109 -0.29 -19.88 -7.79
CA TRP A 109 -1.37 -19.75 -8.77
C TRP A 109 -2.21 -21.02 -8.90
N ASP A 110 -1.57 -22.19 -8.95
CA ASP A 110 -2.29 -23.47 -9.01
C ASP A 110 -3.16 -23.69 -7.77
N ARG A 111 -2.69 -23.27 -6.59
CA ARG A 111 -3.48 -23.31 -5.36
C ARG A 111 -4.63 -22.32 -5.39
N ALA A 112 -4.42 -21.10 -5.89
CA ALA A 112 -5.47 -20.09 -6.03
C ALA A 112 -6.60 -20.59 -6.93
N ILE A 113 -6.28 -21.21 -8.07
CA ILE A 113 -7.26 -21.85 -8.96
C ILE A 113 -7.98 -23.00 -8.25
N SER A 114 -7.26 -23.83 -7.48
CA SER A 114 -7.84 -24.94 -6.73
C SER A 114 -8.82 -24.45 -5.66
N GLU A 115 -8.47 -23.37 -4.93
CA GLU A 115 -9.36 -22.75 -3.93
C GLU A 115 -10.59 -22.12 -4.61
N ALA A 116 -10.41 -21.44 -5.75
CA ALA A 116 -11.51 -20.88 -6.52
C ALA A 116 -12.50 -21.98 -6.98
N ARG A 117 -11.98 -23.10 -7.46
CA ARG A 117 -12.79 -24.26 -7.84
C ARG A 117 -13.56 -24.82 -6.63
N SER A 118 -12.88 -24.99 -5.51
CA SER A 118 -13.50 -25.49 -4.26
C SER A 118 -14.64 -24.59 -3.78
N VAL A 119 -14.47 -23.26 -3.89
CA VAL A 119 -15.54 -22.29 -3.57
C VAL A 119 -16.73 -22.45 -4.51
N LEU A 120 -16.49 -22.56 -5.82
CA LEU A 120 -17.55 -22.71 -6.82
C LEU A 120 -18.32 -24.03 -6.72
N GLU A 121 -17.66 -25.11 -6.31
CA GLU A 121 -18.32 -26.41 -6.02
C GLU A 121 -19.27 -26.34 -4.80
N GLY A 122 -18.98 -25.39 -3.87
CA GLY A 122 -19.83 -25.14 -2.70
C GLY A 122 -20.99 -24.16 -2.94
N VAL A 123 -21.16 -23.65 -4.17
CA VAL A 123 -22.22 -22.71 -4.54
C VAL A 123 -23.52 -23.47 -4.85
N SER A 124 -24.63 -23.00 -4.29
CA SER A 124 -25.95 -23.58 -4.55
C SER A 124 -26.57 -22.99 -5.81
N GLN A 125 -27.61 -23.65 -6.36
CA GLN A 125 -28.33 -23.17 -7.54
C GLN A 125 -29.04 -21.82 -7.29
N ALA A 126 -29.38 -21.52 -6.04
CA ALA A 126 -30.02 -20.28 -5.63
C ALA A 126 -29.03 -19.12 -5.40
N ASP A 127 -27.73 -19.41 -5.36
CA ASP A 127 -26.70 -18.39 -5.11
C ASP A 127 -26.41 -17.59 -6.39
N ARG A 128 -26.20 -16.29 -6.21
CA ARG A 128 -25.71 -15.40 -7.27
C ARG A 128 -24.22 -15.16 -7.05
N VAL A 129 -23.42 -15.32 -8.08
CA VAL A 129 -21.96 -15.18 -8.00
C VAL A 129 -21.48 -14.12 -9.00
N CYS A 130 -20.61 -13.26 -8.53
CA CYS A 130 -19.80 -12.38 -9.36
C CYS A 130 -18.34 -12.80 -9.20
N VAL A 131 -17.60 -12.89 -10.28
CA VAL A 131 -16.17 -13.24 -10.27
C VAL A 131 -15.37 -12.07 -10.76
N MET A 132 -14.42 -11.64 -9.93
CA MET A 132 -13.52 -10.53 -10.22
C MET A 132 -12.08 -10.98 -10.05
N SER A 133 -11.20 -10.51 -10.91
CA SER A 133 -9.76 -10.54 -10.70
C SER A 133 -9.26 -9.15 -10.30
N PHE A 134 -8.20 -9.09 -9.52
CA PHE A 134 -7.58 -7.83 -9.16
C PHE A 134 -6.06 -7.91 -9.14
N ASP A 135 -5.48 -6.81 -9.48
CA ASP A 135 -4.08 -6.46 -9.37
C ASP A 135 -4.02 -4.99 -8.88
N GLU A 136 -3.45 -4.07 -9.60
CA GLU A 136 -3.56 -2.62 -9.40
C GLU A 136 -4.98 -2.12 -9.70
N SER A 137 -5.70 -2.82 -10.57
CA SER A 137 -7.07 -2.56 -11.00
C SER A 137 -7.96 -3.76 -10.79
N THR A 138 -9.27 -3.52 -10.54
CA THR A 138 -10.25 -4.60 -10.41
C THR A 138 -10.98 -4.81 -11.74
N LYS A 139 -11.08 -6.06 -12.19
CA LYS A 139 -11.75 -6.44 -13.44
C LYS A 139 -12.82 -7.48 -13.16
N THR A 140 -14.05 -7.20 -13.58
CA THR A 140 -15.16 -8.16 -13.52
C THR A 140 -15.02 -9.14 -14.67
N LEU A 141 -14.87 -10.43 -14.37
CA LEU A 141 -14.81 -11.51 -15.35
C LEU A 141 -16.22 -12.00 -15.70
N ILE A 142 -17.03 -12.23 -14.67
CA ILE A 142 -18.43 -12.66 -14.80
C ILE A 142 -19.25 -11.88 -13.78
N GLY A 143 -20.18 -11.04 -14.26
CA GLY A 143 -21.10 -10.30 -13.41
C GLY A 143 -22.27 -11.16 -12.92
N PHE A 144 -23.01 -10.69 -11.91
CA PHE A 144 -24.18 -11.37 -11.36
C PHE A 144 -25.25 -11.72 -12.40
N ASP A 145 -25.52 -10.82 -13.35
CA ASP A 145 -26.50 -11.05 -14.42
C ASP A 145 -26.01 -12.10 -15.42
N GLN A 146 -24.72 -12.09 -15.75
CA GLN A 146 -24.13 -13.10 -16.63
C GLN A 146 -24.18 -14.48 -15.97
N TRP A 147 -23.84 -14.57 -14.66
CA TRP A 147 -23.96 -15.82 -13.90
C TRP A 147 -25.40 -16.34 -13.92
N TRP A 148 -26.39 -15.46 -13.71
CA TRP A 148 -27.78 -15.86 -13.66
C TRP A 148 -28.32 -16.32 -15.01
N ALA A 149 -27.81 -15.77 -16.10
CA ALA A 149 -28.16 -16.15 -17.47
C ALA A 149 -27.59 -17.53 -17.89
N LEU A 150 -26.57 -18.05 -17.19
CA LEU A 150 -25.98 -19.36 -17.48
C LEU A 150 -26.88 -20.50 -16.99
N GLU A 151 -26.82 -21.62 -17.69
CA GLU A 151 -27.49 -22.85 -17.30
C GLU A 151 -26.97 -23.36 -15.93
N PRO A 152 -27.82 -23.58 -14.91
CA PRO A 152 -27.38 -23.92 -13.53
C PRO A 152 -26.40 -25.09 -13.44
N SER A 153 -26.52 -26.06 -14.30
CA SER A 153 -25.65 -27.24 -14.34
C SER A 153 -24.27 -26.99 -14.91
N GLN A 154 -24.08 -25.88 -15.65
CA GLN A 154 -22.83 -25.54 -16.36
C GLN A 154 -22.14 -24.34 -15.76
N ARG A 155 -22.77 -23.60 -14.83
CA ARG A 155 -22.24 -22.36 -14.24
C ARG A 155 -20.81 -22.52 -13.73
N ALA A 156 -20.59 -23.48 -12.85
CA ALA A 156 -19.29 -23.69 -12.23
C ALA A 156 -18.20 -24.05 -13.25
N SER A 157 -18.52 -24.89 -14.25
CA SER A 157 -17.55 -25.31 -15.27
C SER A 157 -17.14 -24.17 -16.19
N ILE A 158 -18.09 -23.33 -16.62
CA ILE A 158 -17.81 -22.16 -17.46
C ILE A 158 -16.93 -21.15 -16.71
N VAL A 159 -17.26 -20.88 -15.44
CA VAL A 159 -16.50 -19.95 -14.60
C VAL A 159 -15.08 -20.45 -14.37
N VAL A 160 -14.92 -21.75 -14.06
CA VAL A 160 -13.58 -22.36 -13.89
C VAL A 160 -12.78 -22.27 -15.20
N GLU A 161 -13.41 -22.44 -16.36
CA GLU A 161 -12.74 -22.26 -17.65
C GLU A 161 -12.24 -20.81 -17.83
N GLU A 162 -13.06 -19.79 -17.51
CA GLU A 162 -12.66 -18.39 -17.60
C GLU A 162 -11.53 -18.07 -16.61
N ILE A 163 -11.61 -18.54 -15.36
CA ILE A 163 -10.54 -18.37 -14.37
C ILE A 163 -9.24 -19.04 -14.86
N SER A 164 -9.31 -20.18 -15.54
CA SER A 164 -8.13 -20.90 -16.04
C SER A 164 -7.41 -20.19 -17.18
N LYS A 165 -8.04 -19.21 -17.82
CA LYS A 165 -7.41 -18.33 -18.83
C LYS A 165 -6.57 -17.21 -18.22
N LEU A 166 -6.76 -16.96 -16.93
CA LEU A 166 -5.99 -15.96 -16.20
C LEU A 166 -4.59 -16.47 -15.89
N SER A 167 -3.68 -15.54 -15.75
CA SER A 167 -2.33 -15.77 -15.23
C SER A 167 -1.92 -14.59 -14.37
N PRO A 168 -1.10 -14.78 -13.33
CA PRO A 168 -0.62 -13.67 -12.53
C PRO A 168 0.21 -12.72 -13.37
N GLY A 169 -0.10 -11.43 -13.25
CA GLY A 169 0.60 -10.33 -13.91
C GLY A 169 1.91 -9.96 -13.20
N TRP A 170 2.34 -8.72 -13.43
CA TRP A 170 3.46 -8.08 -12.75
C TRP A 170 3.03 -6.79 -12.04
N ALA A 171 1.72 -6.50 -12.03
CA ALA A 171 1.17 -5.32 -11.40
C ALA A 171 1.16 -5.43 -9.88
N LEU A 172 1.03 -4.26 -9.23
CA LEU A 172 0.89 -4.12 -7.78
C LEU A 172 -0.42 -4.71 -7.25
N THR A 173 -0.44 -5.03 -5.97
CA THR A 173 -1.62 -5.52 -5.26
C THR A 173 -2.39 -4.36 -4.63
N ASN A 174 -3.53 -3.97 -5.21
CA ASN A 174 -4.43 -2.96 -4.66
C ASN A 174 -5.65 -3.61 -4.00
N LEU A 175 -5.43 -4.22 -2.85
CA LEU A 175 -6.46 -4.96 -2.10
C LEU A 175 -7.60 -4.06 -1.62
N GLY A 176 -7.28 -2.82 -1.19
CA GLY A 176 -8.30 -1.88 -0.72
C GLY A 176 -9.33 -1.56 -1.79
N ASN A 177 -8.90 -1.17 -3.00
CA ASN A 177 -9.80 -0.91 -4.11
C ASN A 177 -10.57 -2.16 -4.52
N ALA A 178 -9.94 -3.32 -4.49
CA ALA A 178 -10.59 -4.58 -4.84
C ALA A 178 -11.73 -4.94 -3.87
N LEU A 179 -11.51 -4.77 -2.57
CA LEU A 179 -12.54 -4.99 -1.55
C LEU A 179 -13.70 -4.00 -1.66
N VAL A 180 -13.40 -2.73 -1.89
CA VAL A 180 -14.43 -1.69 -2.12
C VAL A 180 -15.26 -2.04 -3.34
N SER A 181 -14.62 -2.33 -4.48
CA SER A 181 -15.33 -2.70 -5.73
C SER A 181 -16.18 -3.96 -5.57
N ALA A 182 -15.72 -4.93 -4.76
CA ALA A 182 -16.49 -6.14 -4.47
C ALA A 182 -17.73 -5.86 -3.62
N ALA A 183 -17.62 -4.97 -2.63
CA ALA A 183 -18.75 -4.56 -1.80
C ALA A 183 -19.78 -3.75 -2.60
N GLU A 184 -19.32 -2.78 -3.39
CA GLU A 184 -20.17 -1.98 -4.29
C GLU A 184 -20.93 -2.85 -5.30
N ALA A 185 -20.26 -3.86 -5.88
CA ALA A 185 -20.92 -4.77 -6.82
C ALA A 185 -22.08 -5.56 -6.19
N ILE A 186 -21.99 -5.90 -4.90
CA ILE A 186 -23.09 -6.54 -4.16
C ILE A 186 -24.25 -5.55 -3.97
N GLU A 187 -23.95 -4.30 -3.61
CA GLU A 187 -24.95 -3.27 -3.40
C GLU A 187 -25.68 -2.91 -4.70
N ASP A 188 -24.94 -2.78 -5.79
CA ASP A 188 -25.50 -2.50 -7.12
C ASP A 188 -26.44 -3.62 -7.61
N ASP A 189 -26.06 -4.89 -7.39
CA ASP A 189 -26.92 -6.02 -7.74
C ASP A 189 -28.24 -6.02 -6.94
N GLU A 190 -28.21 -5.58 -5.68
CA GLU A 190 -29.40 -5.49 -4.84
C GLU A 190 -30.37 -4.39 -5.30
N VAL A 191 -29.83 -3.24 -5.69
CA VAL A 191 -30.63 -2.14 -6.23
C VAL A 191 -31.32 -2.54 -7.53
N ASN A 192 -30.62 -3.27 -8.39
CA ASN A 192 -31.13 -3.70 -9.68
C ASN A 192 -32.17 -4.82 -9.59
N ASP A 193 -32.01 -5.73 -8.62
CA ASP A 193 -32.94 -6.88 -8.45
C ASP A 193 -34.29 -6.47 -7.83
N GLY A 194 -34.40 -5.24 -7.28
CA GLY A 194 -35.67 -4.69 -6.76
C GLY A 194 -36.30 -5.47 -5.61
N GLN A 195 -35.76 -6.60 -5.26
CA GLN A 195 -36.14 -7.42 -4.13
C GLN A 195 -35.16 -7.17 -2.98
N GLN A 196 -35.58 -6.40 -1.98
CA GLN A 196 -34.91 -6.35 -0.68
C GLN A 196 -35.01 -7.70 0.03
N THR A 197 -34.52 -8.75 -0.59
CA THR A 197 -34.43 -10.07 0.00
C THR A 197 -33.23 -10.07 0.93
N LEU A 198 -33.41 -10.52 2.16
CA LEU A 198 -32.36 -10.74 3.19
C LEU A 198 -31.37 -11.83 2.76
N ALA A 199 -30.80 -11.70 1.56
CA ALA A 199 -29.76 -12.60 1.07
C ALA A 199 -28.46 -12.35 1.85
N MET A 200 -27.77 -13.42 2.22
CA MET A 200 -26.45 -13.33 2.86
C MET A 200 -25.43 -12.77 1.86
N ARG A 201 -24.75 -11.68 2.21
CA ARG A 201 -23.72 -11.03 1.40
C ARG A 201 -22.36 -11.58 1.79
N GLN A 202 -21.58 -11.99 0.82
CA GLN A 202 -20.28 -12.60 1.06
C GLN A 202 -19.25 -12.19 0.01
N VAL A 203 -18.10 -11.70 0.45
CA VAL A 203 -16.92 -11.53 -0.39
C VAL A 203 -15.95 -12.65 -0.05
N VAL A 204 -15.56 -13.44 -1.03
CA VAL A 204 -14.56 -14.51 -0.89
C VAL A 204 -13.28 -14.04 -1.55
N LEU A 205 -12.30 -13.71 -0.74
CA LEU A 205 -10.98 -13.24 -1.18
C LEU A 205 -10.01 -14.42 -1.28
N ILE A 206 -9.42 -14.62 -2.45
CA ILE A 206 -8.33 -15.57 -2.69
C ILE A 206 -7.07 -14.78 -2.98
N SER A 207 -6.17 -14.68 -2.03
CA SER A 207 -4.94 -13.89 -2.07
C SER A 207 -3.92 -14.45 -1.09
N ASP A 208 -2.66 -14.03 -1.22
CA ASP A 208 -1.61 -14.28 -0.24
C ASP A 208 -1.62 -13.28 0.93
N LEU A 209 -2.43 -12.19 0.81
CA LEU A 209 -2.52 -11.14 1.82
C LEU A 209 -1.16 -10.56 2.21
N GLN A 210 -0.33 -10.24 1.24
CA GLN A 210 1.00 -9.71 1.53
C GLN A 210 0.96 -8.29 2.13
N GLU A 211 1.94 -8.00 3.00
CA GLU A 211 2.13 -6.72 3.70
C GLU A 211 2.30 -5.54 2.72
N GLY A 212 2.80 -5.82 1.52
CA GLY A 212 2.96 -4.85 0.44
C GLY A 212 1.66 -4.36 -0.20
N SER A 213 0.51 -4.96 0.08
CA SER A 213 -0.78 -4.59 -0.51
C SER A 213 -1.22 -3.18 -0.13
N TYR A 214 -1.82 -2.45 -1.08
CA TYR A 214 -2.42 -1.14 -0.82
C TYR A 214 -3.80 -1.28 -0.18
N LEU A 215 -3.98 -0.66 0.99
CA LEU A 215 -5.25 -0.64 1.74
C LEU A 215 -5.85 0.77 1.86
N ASP A 216 -5.25 1.77 1.21
CA ASP A 216 -5.60 3.19 1.41
C ASP A 216 -7.07 3.49 1.14
N ALA A 217 -7.69 2.82 0.17
CA ALA A 217 -9.10 2.99 -0.15
C ALA A 217 -10.04 2.61 1.00
N MET A 218 -9.63 1.67 1.86
CA MET A 218 -10.42 1.24 3.02
C MET A 218 -10.54 2.32 4.10
N HIS A 219 -9.60 3.27 4.17
CA HIS A 219 -9.67 4.38 5.14
C HIS A 219 -10.84 5.34 4.88
N ALA A 220 -11.27 5.46 3.62
CA ALA A 220 -12.35 6.35 3.21
C ALA A 220 -13.69 5.62 3.02
N TYR A 221 -13.73 4.31 3.18
CA TYR A 221 -14.90 3.47 2.91
C TYR A 221 -15.45 2.83 4.19
N GLU A 222 -16.75 2.97 4.42
CA GLU A 222 -17.43 2.29 5.53
C GLU A 222 -17.90 0.91 5.06
N TRP A 223 -17.25 -0.16 5.56
CA TRP A 223 -17.59 -1.53 5.20
C TRP A 223 -19.03 -1.88 5.59
N PRO A 224 -19.84 -2.45 4.67
CA PRO A 224 -21.24 -2.80 4.95
C PRO A 224 -21.34 -3.86 6.05
N LYS A 225 -22.07 -3.56 7.14
CA LYS A 225 -22.16 -4.42 8.35
C LYS A 225 -22.71 -5.82 8.11
N GLU A 226 -23.45 -6.02 7.01
CA GLU A 226 -24.07 -7.30 6.66
C GLU A 226 -23.27 -8.11 5.65
N THR A 227 -22.09 -7.60 5.21
CA THR A 227 -21.22 -8.27 4.26
C THR A 227 -20.10 -8.99 4.99
N GLU A 228 -20.08 -10.31 4.90
CA GLU A 228 -19.01 -11.15 5.46
C GLU A 228 -17.82 -11.25 4.50
N LEU A 229 -16.59 -11.03 4.99
CA LEU A 229 -15.37 -11.36 4.25
C LEU A 229 -14.89 -12.77 4.65
N VAL A 230 -14.74 -13.63 3.66
CA VAL A 230 -14.13 -14.95 3.80
C VAL A 230 -12.77 -14.95 3.10
N VAL A 231 -11.71 -15.06 3.87
CA VAL A 231 -10.36 -15.11 3.34
C VAL A 231 -9.95 -16.55 3.08
N LYS A 232 -9.53 -16.82 1.84
CA LYS A 232 -8.89 -18.05 1.40
C LYS A 232 -7.42 -17.75 1.17
N LEU A 233 -6.63 -17.85 2.24
CA LEU A 233 -5.21 -17.58 2.19
C LEU A 233 -4.52 -18.61 1.29
N VAL A 234 -3.72 -18.11 0.34
CA VAL A 234 -2.86 -18.91 -0.53
C VAL A 234 -1.43 -18.87 0.02
N PRO A 235 -1.01 -19.85 0.82
CA PRO A 235 0.33 -19.82 1.40
C PRO A 235 1.41 -20.14 0.36
N SER A 236 2.56 -19.45 0.44
CA SER A 236 3.75 -19.80 -0.33
C SER A 236 4.40 -21.09 0.18
N GLN A 237 5.33 -21.68 -0.60
CA GLN A 237 6.08 -22.88 -0.18
C GLN A 237 7.29 -22.53 0.68
N GLY A 238 7.80 -21.29 0.58
CA GLY A 238 8.89 -20.74 1.37
C GLY A 238 8.49 -19.42 1.99
N THR A 239 9.25 -18.96 2.96
CA THR A 239 9.02 -17.68 3.65
C THR A 239 10.14 -16.68 3.38
N THR A 240 11.31 -17.14 2.92
CA THR A 240 12.43 -16.24 2.64
C THR A 240 12.23 -15.55 1.30
N ASN A 241 12.13 -14.22 1.35
CA ASN A 241 12.10 -13.37 0.17
C ASN A 241 12.98 -12.14 0.38
N ALA A 242 13.85 -11.84 -0.58
CA ALA A 242 14.74 -10.69 -0.52
C ALA A 242 14.71 -9.92 -1.83
N ALA A 243 14.25 -8.68 -1.77
CA ALA A 243 14.03 -7.83 -2.92
C ALA A 243 15.17 -6.88 -3.23
N LEU A 244 15.36 -6.57 -4.50
CA LEU A 244 16.33 -5.62 -5.02
C LEU A 244 15.68 -4.29 -5.41
N GLN A 245 16.27 -3.18 -4.98
CA GLN A 245 15.88 -1.84 -5.40
C GLN A 245 17.10 -0.99 -5.75
N LEU A 246 17.04 -0.28 -6.89
CA LEU A 246 18.05 0.73 -7.22
C LEU A 246 17.88 1.94 -6.29
N VAL A 247 18.98 2.35 -5.64
CA VAL A 247 19.01 3.58 -4.84
C VAL A 247 19.72 4.66 -5.65
N THR A 248 18.95 5.61 -6.13
CA THR A 248 19.48 6.81 -6.78
C THR A 248 19.80 7.84 -5.70
N ASN A 249 21.03 7.84 -5.19
CA ASN A 249 21.45 8.86 -4.24
C ASN A 249 21.80 10.15 -4.96
N ARG A 250 21.21 11.27 -4.54
CA ARG A 250 21.61 12.62 -4.96
C ARG A 250 23.09 12.92 -4.65
N SER A 251 23.68 12.29 -3.65
CA SER A 251 25.10 12.38 -3.31
C SER A 251 26.02 11.80 -4.39
N ASP A 252 25.53 10.92 -5.25
CA ASP A 252 26.32 10.35 -6.36
C ASP A 252 26.49 11.37 -7.50
N LEU A 253 25.74 12.49 -7.49
CA LEU A 253 25.93 13.61 -8.42
C LEU A 253 27.24 14.38 -8.18
N GLY A 254 27.84 14.27 -6.99
CA GLY A 254 29.12 14.92 -6.63
C GLY A 254 30.30 13.98 -6.50
N GLY A 255 30.10 12.65 -6.69
CA GLY A 255 31.16 11.65 -6.61
C GLY A 255 32.08 11.66 -7.84
N SER A 256 33.36 11.29 -7.65
CA SER A 256 34.30 11.14 -8.77
C SER A 256 33.81 10.05 -9.73
N ALA A 257 34.04 10.23 -11.03
CA ALA A 257 33.66 9.28 -12.09
C ALA A 257 34.18 7.85 -11.90
N ASP A 258 35.14 7.67 -11.00
CA ASP A 258 35.80 6.39 -10.73
C ASP A 258 35.00 5.46 -9.78
N ASP A 259 34.03 5.99 -9.00
CA ASP A 259 33.19 5.19 -8.08
C ASP A 259 31.69 5.22 -8.47
N SER A 260 31.41 5.05 -9.76
CA SER A 260 30.06 5.14 -10.33
C SER A 260 29.23 3.86 -10.24
N ARG A 261 29.55 2.94 -9.29
CA ARG A 261 28.77 1.73 -9.06
C ARG A 261 27.42 2.08 -8.42
N PRO A 262 26.29 1.61 -8.97
CA PRO A 262 24.98 1.94 -8.42
C PRO A 262 24.82 1.39 -7.00
N GLY A 263 24.16 2.16 -6.14
CA GLY A 263 23.71 1.70 -4.83
C GLY A 263 22.49 0.80 -4.99
N ILE A 264 22.55 -0.40 -4.41
CA ILE A 264 21.46 -1.38 -4.44
C ILE A 264 20.98 -1.58 -3.02
N ARG A 265 19.70 -1.32 -2.77
CA ARG A 265 19.04 -1.68 -1.53
C ARG A 265 18.56 -3.11 -1.64
N ILE A 266 18.92 -3.93 -0.64
CA ILE A 266 18.41 -5.28 -0.48
C ILE A 266 17.55 -5.27 0.78
N THR A 267 16.30 -5.67 0.64
CA THR A 267 15.33 -5.74 1.74
C THR A 267 14.93 -7.19 1.92
N ASN A 268 15.11 -7.72 3.14
CA ASN A 268 14.71 -9.07 3.49
C ASN A 268 13.34 -9.07 4.16
N SER A 269 12.48 -10.03 3.83
CA SER A 269 11.14 -10.16 4.41
C SER A 269 11.21 -10.35 5.93
N SER A 270 10.19 -9.88 6.64
CA SER A 270 10.13 -9.96 8.12
C SER A 270 10.01 -11.40 8.65
N ASP A 271 9.44 -12.30 7.84
CA ASP A 271 9.27 -13.72 8.13
C ASP A 271 10.35 -14.63 7.51
N ALA A 272 11.41 -14.04 6.93
CA ALA A 272 12.48 -14.76 6.27
C ALA A 272 13.27 -15.64 7.25
N THR A 273 13.75 -16.78 6.74
CA THR A 273 14.62 -17.73 7.48
C THR A 273 16.07 -17.66 7.07
N ALA A 274 16.37 -17.13 5.86
CA ALA A 274 17.74 -16.90 5.40
C ALA A 274 18.16 -15.44 5.60
N GLU A 275 19.46 -15.24 5.84
CA GLU A 275 20.08 -13.93 6.10
C GLU A 275 21.25 -13.63 5.15
N ARG A 276 21.69 -14.62 4.37
CA ARG A 276 22.83 -14.51 3.47
C ARG A 276 22.40 -14.70 2.04
N PHE A 277 22.77 -13.73 1.22
CA PHE A 277 22.39 -13.67 -0.18
C PHE A 277 23.64 -13.42 -1.03
N GLN A 278 23.58 -13.77 -2.31
CA GLN A 278 24.62 -13.46 -3.27
C GLN A 278 24.08 -12.57 -4.38
N LEU A 279 24.83 -11.53 -4.71
CA LEU A 279 24.51 -10.56 -5.73
C LEU A 279 25.45 -10.72 -6.92
N ASN A 280 24.90 -11.03 -8.09
CA ASN A 280 25.65 -11.33 -9.30
C ASN A 280 25.14 -10.52 -10.49
N TRP A 281 26.07 -10.13 -11.38
CA TRP A 281 25.71 -9.65 -12.70
C TRP A 281 25.39 -10.83 -13.62
N ALA A 282 24.33 -10.66 -14.43
CA ALA A 282 24.03 -11.57 -15.53
C ALA A 282 23.86 -10.79 -16.81
N ASP A 283 24.38 -11.35 -17.88
CA ASP A 283 24.23 -10.74 -19.20
C ASP A 283 22.79 -10.90 -19.69
N LEU A 284 22.26 -9.87 -20.34
CA LEU A 284 21.06 -10.01 -21.16
C LEU A 284 21.43 -10.89 -22.37
N PRO A 285 20.59 -11.84 -22.77
CA PRO A 285 20.89 -12.68 -23.92
C PRO A 285 21.18 -11.80 -25.13
N SER A 286 22.46 -11.80 -25.54
CA SER A 286 22.91 -11.08 -26.73
C SER A 286 22.15 -11.60 -27.94
N ARG A 287 21.71 -10.73 -28.82
CA ARG A 287 20.95 -10.98 -30.05
C ARG A 287 21.63 -11.89 -31.08
N GLN A 288 22.75 -12.52 -30.78
CA GLN A 288 23.49 -13.41 -31.68
C GLN A 288 23.25 -14.87 -31.35
N LEU A 289 22.54 -15.54 -32.27
CA LEU A 289 22.45 -16.99 -32.43
C LEU A 289 21.77 -17.77 -31.28
N VAL A 290 20.45 -17.80 -31.30
CA VAL A 290 19.71 -18.92 -30.74
C VAL A 290 19.86 -20.11 -31.65
N THR A 291 20.96 -20.86 -31.51
CA THR A 291 20.99 -22.28 -31.84
C THR A 291 20.46 -23.01 -30.61
N ALA A 292 19.40 -23.79 -30.83
CA ALA A 292 18.68 -24.53 -29.83
C ALA A 292 19.62 -25.36 -28.90
N GLY A 293 19.46 -25.13 -27.61
CA GLY A 293 20.03 -25.98 -26.57
C GLY A 293 21.05 -25.27 -25.67
N GLU A 294 20.60 -25.08 -24.41
CA GLU A 294 21.38 -24.60 -23.27
C GLU A 294 21.33 -23.09 -22.99
N THR A 295 20.41 -22.68 -22.16
CA THR A 295 20.42 -21.39 -21.43
C THR A 295 21.42 -21.47 -20.28
N ALA A 296 22.71 -21.44 -20.59
CA ALA A 296 23.74 -21.18 -19.59
C ALA A 296 23.78 -19.65 -19.38
N VAL A 297 23.24 -19.15 -18.27
CA VAL A 297 23.49 -17.78 -17.80
C VAL A 297 24.98 -17.70 -17.47
N SER A 298 25.77 -17.03 -18.33
CA SER A 298 27.18 -16.78 -18.04
C SER A 298 27.28 -15.73 -16.95
N ILE A 299 27.57 -16.15 -15.72
CA ILE A 299 27.84 -15.29 -14.57
C ILE A 299 29.24 -14.74 -14.72
N SER A 300 29.41 -13.47 -14.99
CA SER A 300 30.66 -12.84 -15.42
C SER A 300 31.28 -11.87 -14.42
N SER A 301 31.14 -12.08 -13.09
CA SER A 301 31.86 -11.28 -12.09
C SER A 301 32.00 -11.98 -10.74
N GLU A 302 32.90 -11.49 -9.87
CA GLU A 302 32.96 -11.90 -8.48
C GLU A 302 31.62 -11.64 -7.80
N ALA A 303 30.97 -12.70 -7.28
CA ALA A 303 29.74 -12.60 -6.50
C ALA A 303 30.00 -11.77 -5.25
N ALA A 304 29.08 -10.85 -4.95
CA ALA A 304 29.12 -10.15 -3.67
C ALA A 304 28.24 -10.86 -2.66
N ASP A 305 28.85 -11.39 -1.59
CA ASP A 305 28.10 -11.94 -0.47
C ASP A 305 27.54 -10.80 0.39
N VAL A 306 26.24 -10.89 0.71
CA VAL A 306 25.51 -9.85 1.44
C VAL A 306 24.78 -10.49 2.62
N TYR A 307 24.87 -9.85 3.79
CA TYR A 307 24.18 -10.26 5.00
C TYR A 307 23.05 -9.26 5.33
N VAL A 308 21.81 -9.71 5.34
CA VAL A 308 20.62 -8.91 5.62
C VAL A 308 19.72 -9.67 6.60
N PRO A 309 19.61 -9.24 7.86
CA PRO A 309 18.69 -9.87 8.81
C PRO A 309 17.21 -9.75 8.38
N PRO A 310 16.32 -10.65 8.85
CA PRO A 310 14.89 -10.57 8.59
C PRO A 310 14.30 -9.22 9.01
N GLY A 311 13.42 -8.66 8.18
CA GLY A 311 12.77 -7.36 8.41
C GLY A 311 13.70 -6.15 8.26
N HIS A 312 14.94 -6.33 7.82
CA HIS A 312 15.91 -5.25 7.64
C HIS A 312 16.24 -5.01 6.17
N SER A 313 16.76 -3.82 5.90
CA SER A 313 17.30 -3.48 4.59
C SER A 313 18.69 -2.87 4.71
N ILE A 314 19.57 -3.19 3.75
CA ILE A 314 20.89 -2.58 3.63
C ILE A 314 21.09 -2.03 2.24
N VAL A 315 21.97 -1.05 2.12
CA VAL A 315 22.40 -0.52 0.81
C VAL A 315 23.84 -0.93 0.58
N VAL A 316 24.06 -1.66 -0.50
CA VAL A 316 25.38 -2.12 -0.92
C VAL A 316 25.73 -1.52 -2.28
N ARG A 317 27.01 -1.40 -2.59
CA ARG A 317 27.46 -1.06 -3.95
C ARG A 317 27.40 -2.32 -4.81
N ALA A 318 26.86 -2.19 -6.02
CA ALA A 318 26.86 -3.29 -6.98
C ALA A 318 28.30 -3.81 -7.22
N PRO A 319 28.50 -5.10 -7.50
CA PRO A 319 29.82 -5.67 -7.84
C PRO A 319 30.47 -4.88 -9.00
N ALA A 320 31.81 -4.87 -9.04
CA ALA A 320 32.54 -4.21 -10.11
C ALA A 320 32.28 -4.89 -11.46
N ARG A 321 32.15 -4.12 -12.54
CA ARG A 321 31.98 -4.63 -13.89
C ARG A 321 32.94 -3.94 -14.87
N ALA A 322 33.48 -4.69 -15.82
CA ALA A 322 34.44 -4.19 -16.79
C ALA A 322 33.80 -3.37 -17.93
N ASP A 323 32.55 -3.69 -18.33
CA ASP A 323 31.85 -2.99 -19.43
C ASP A 323 30.60 -2.26 -18.90
N ARG A 324 30.43 -1.01 -19.29
CA ARG A 324 29.34 -0.08 -18.86
C ARG A 324 28.40 0.34 -20.00
N SER A 325 28.63 -0.15 -21.21
CA SER A 325 27.96 0.36 -22.40
C SER A 325 26.58 -0.25 -22.69
N GLU A 326 26.24 -1.37 -22.06
CA GLU A 326 25.01 -2.12 -22.34
C GLU A 326 24.03 -2.11 -21.14
N ALA A 327 22.76 -2.46 -21.43
CA ALA A 327 21.76 -2.71 -20.39
C ALA A 327 22.08 -4.01 -19.65
N TRP A 328 21.79 -4.06 -18.33
CA TRP A 328 22.22 -5.14 -17.45
C TRP A 328 21.06 -5.68 -16.62
N LYS A 329 21.24 -6.87 -16.11
CA LYS A 329 20.44 -7.40 -15.02
C LYS A 329 21.32 -7.84 -13.87
N LEU A 330 20.92 -7.45 -12.67
CA LEU A 330 21.51 -7.87 -11.42
C LEU A 330 20.61 -8.94 -10.81
N ILE A 331 21.18 -10.07 -10.42
CA ILE A 331 20.42 -11.21 -9.88
C ILE A 331 20.82 -11.43 -8.43
N LEU A 332 19.83 -11.56 -7.57
CA LEU A 332 19.98 -12.03 -6.20
C LEU A 332 19.73 -13.53 -6.17
N THR A 333 20.48 -14.24 -5.35
CA THR A 333 20.29 -15.67 -5.08
C THR A 333 20.44 -15.93 -3.59
N GLY A 334 19.76 -16.97 -3.09
CA GLY A 334 19.82 -17.36 -1.69
C GLY A 334 18.49 -17.27 -0.94
N ASP A 335 17.42 -16.98 -1.64
CA ASP A 335 16.03 -16.99 -1.14
C ASP A 335 15.18 -18.06 -1.84
N ASP A 336 13.89 -18.14 -1.44
CA ASP A 336 12.98 -19.17 -1.92
C ASP A 336 12.18 -18.75 -3.15
N HIS A 337 12.20 -17.45 -3.53
CA HIS A 337 11.36 -16.87 -4.55
C HIS A 337 12.17 -16.08 -5.57
N ASP A 338 11.93 -16.32 -6.85
CA ASP A 338 12.70 -15.74 -7.96
C ASP A 338 11.99 -14.59 -8.69
N PHE A 339 10.73 -14.30 -8.36
CA PHE A 339 9.90 -13.32 -9.10
C PHE A 339 10.42 -11.88 -9.01
N ASP A 340 11.08 -11.50 -7.90
CA ASP A 340 11.62 -10.17 -7.63
C ASP A 340 13.16 -10.16 -7.49
N ASN A 341 13.82 -11.29 -7.75
CA ASN A 341 15.26 -11.47 -7.65
C ASN A 341 16.06 -10.82 -8.78
N THR A 342 15.41 -10.21 -9.75
CA THR A 342 16.07 -9.58 -10.89
C THR A 342 15.84 -8.08 -10.93
N LEU A 343 16.92 -7.30 -10.88
CA LEU A 343 16.90 -5.86 -11.08
C LEU A 343 17.47 -5.53 -12.46
N TYR A 344 16.66 -4.89 -13.29
CA TYR A 344 17.05 -4.43 -14.62
C TYR A 344 17.60 -3.02 -14.57
N LEU A 345 18.72 -2.79 -15.21
CA LEU A 345 19.43 -1.52 -15.24
C LEU A 345 19.67 -1.10 -16.69
N ALA A 346 19.03 0.00 -17.10
CA ALA A 346 19.35 0.63 -18.36
C ALA A 346 20.71 1.36 -18.26
N PRO A 347 21.49 1.45 -19.37
CA PRO A 347 22.75 2.15 -19.36
C PRO A 347 22.53 3.63 -19.00
N PHE A 348 23.31 4.12 -18.08
CA PHE A 348 23.35 5.54 -17.78
C PHE A 348 24.15 6.23 -18.90
N LEU A 349 23.46 6.72 -19.91
CA LEU A 349 24.11 7.57 -20.92
C LEU A 349 24.48 8.90 -20.25
N GLN A 350 25.78 9.17 -20.19
CA GLN A 350 26.28 10.43 -19.67
C GLN A 350 25.75 11.59 -20.54
N GLN A 351 24.85 12.40 -19.97
CA GLN A 351 24.23 13.51 -20.69
C GLN A 351 25.16 14.72 -20.77
N GLN A 352 25.34 15.26 -21.98
CA GLN A 352 26.00 16.55 -22.14
C GLN A 352 25.03 17.67 -21.77
N VAL A 353 25.32 18.38 -20.71
CA VAL A 353 24.53 19.51 -20.21
C VAL A 353 25.25 20.81 -20.52
N ASN A 354 24.64 21.64 -21.35
CA ASN A 354 25.20 22.96 -21.69
C ASN A 354 24.67 24.01 -20.71
N ILE A 355 25.56 24.67 -20.04
CA ILE A 355 25.27 25.78 -19.12
C ILE A 355 25.87 27.04 -19.75
N LEU A 356 25.03 28.01 -20.10
CA LEU A 356 25.45 29.27 -20.66
C LEU A 356 25.61 30.29 -19.53
N TYR A 357 26.83 30.75 -19.31
CA TYR A 357 27.13 31.83 -18.39
C TYR A 357 27.29 33.15 -19.18
N ILE A 358 26.42 34.12 -18.89
CA ILE A 358 26.46 35.44 -19.52
C ILE A 358 27.12 36.40 -18.51
N GLY A 359 28.38 36.69 -18.78
CA GLY A 359 29.20 37.52 -17.91
C GLY A 359 30.62 37.68 -18.47
N SER A 360 31.31 38.72 -18.04
CA SER A 360 32.67 39.11 -18.48
C SER A 360 33.77 38.66 -17.52
N ASP A 361 33.42 37.83 -16.52
CA ASP A 361 34.38 37.33 -15.50
C ASP A 361 35.46 36.44 -16.13
N ASP A 362 36.71 36.57 -15.63
CA ASP A 362 37.80 35.64 -15.99
C ASP A 362 37.55 34.27 -15.28
N PRO A 363 37.55 33.18 -16.02
CA PRO A 363 37.36 31.83 -15.46
C PRO A 363 38.44 31.39 -14.46
N ASN A 364 39.62 32.06 -14.46
CA ASN A 364 40.74 31.73 -13.58
C ASN A 364 40.83 32.68 -12.38
N ASP A 365 40.07 33.78 -12.35
CA ASP A 365 40.07 34.74 -11.24
C ASP A 365 39.09 34.26 -10.13
N SER A 366 39.62 33.91 -8.97
CA SER A 366 38.84 33.50 -7.79
C SER A 366 37.97 34.62 -7.20
N LYS A 367 38.15 35.86 -7.65
CA LYS A 367 37.32 37.01 -7.30
C LYS A 367 36.05 37.10 -8.16
N GLY A 368 36.00 36.35 -9.28
CA GLY A 368 34.86 36.31 -10.19
C GLY A 368 33.91 35.16 -9.89
N MET A 369 32.66 35.31 -10.31
CA MET A 369 31.61 34.26 -10.09
C MET A 369 31.78 33.04 -10.99
N LEU A 370 32.27 33.21 -12.24
CA LEU A 370 32.52 32.17 -13.23
C LEU A 370 33.50 31.10 -12.73
N TYR A 371 34.53 31.52 -11.95
CA TYR A 371 35.50 30.63 -11.34
C TYR A 371 34.87 29.50 -10.55
N TYR A 372 33.85 29.84 -9.73
CA TYR A 372 33.13 28.88 -8.89
C TYR A 372 32.15 28.00 -9.71
N VAL A 373 31.42 28.60 -10.65
CA VAL A 373 30.50 27.87 -11.54
C VAL A 373 31.21 26.75 -12.27
N ARG A 374 32.39 26.98 -12.82
CA ARG A 374 33.18 25.97 -13.53
C ARG A 374 33.66 24.83 -12.63
N ARG A 375 33.85 25.10 -11.35
CA ARG A 375 34.29 24.08 -10.38
C ARG A 375 33.15 23.27 -9.79
N VAL A 376 32.00 23.89 -9.65
CA VAL A 376 30.80 23.20 -9.22
C VAL A 376 30.35 22.16 -10.28
N PHE A 377 30.27 22.58 -11.53
CA PHE A 377 29.82 21.73 -12.62
C PHE A 377 30.96 20.89 -13.21
N GLY A 378 31.45 19.94 -12.42
CA GLY A 378 32.40 18.93 -12.87
C GLY A 378 31.72 17.75 -13.59
N ALA A 379 32.50 17.00 -14.38
CA ALA A 379 31.98 15.77 -14.97
C ALA A 379 31.69 14.72 -13.88
N THR A 380 30.48 14.18 -13.89
CA THR A 380 30.04 13.10 -12.99
C THR A 380 29.78 11.84 -13.82
N SER A 381 29.41 10.72 -13.16
CA SER A 381 29.01 9.49 -13.84
C SER A 381 27.77 9.67 -14.75
N VAL A 382 26.90 10.64 -14.43
CA VAL A 382 25.60 10.87 -15.06
C VAL A 382 25.63 12.07 -15.98
N LEU A 383 26.38 13.12 -15.62
CA LEU A 383 26.39 14.39 -16.30
C LEU A 383 27.79 14.74 -16.83
N LYS A 384 27.85 15.27 -18.05
CA LYS A 384 29.01 15.94 -18.61
C LYS A 384 28.68 17.41 -18.84
N PRO A 385 28.75 18.23 -17.78
CA PRO A 385 28.41 19.63 -17.90
C PRO A 385 29.46 20.37 -18.73
N ARG A 386 28.99 21.27 -19.60
CA ARG A 386 29.82 22.16 -20.40
C ARG A 386 29.41 23.60 -20.10
N VAL A 387 30.26 24.33 -19.37
CA VAL A 387 30.04 25.73 -19.09
C VAL A 387 30.61 26.57 -20.24
N ILE A 388 29.74 27.27 -20.95
CA ILE A 388 30.09 28.20 -22.04
C ILE A 388 29.92 29.62 -21.52
N SER A 389 30.96 30.46 -21.55
CA SER A 389 30.81 31.85 -21.12
C SER A 389 30.74 32.79 -22.34
N ARG A 390 29.89 33.81 -22.23
CA ARG A 390 29.70 34.85 -23.24
C ARG A 390 29.54 36.20 -22.54
N PRO A 391 30.19 37.27 -23.02
CA PRO A 391 29.98 38.61 -22.47
C PRO A 391 28.60 39.14 -22.87
N GLY A 392 27.86 39.73 -21.92
CA GLY A 392 26.47 40.19 -22.12
C GLY A 392 26.32 41.35 -23.10
N ASN A 393 27.36 42.15 -23.28
CA ASN A 393 27.39 43.32 -24.17
C ASN A 393 27.62 42.96 -25.66
N LYS A 394 27.91 41.70 -25.98
CA LYS A 394 28.08 41.21 -27.36
C LYS A 394 26.90 40.36 -27.76
N ALA A 395 26.60 40.31 -29.07
CA ALA A 395 25.56 39.42 -29.59
C ALA A 395 25.94 37.96 -29.33
N ILE A 396 25.01 37.21 -28.71
CA ILE A 396 25.16 35.80 -28.41
C ILE A 396 24.45 35.02 -29.53
N ALA A 397 25.08 33.97 -30.04
CA ALA A 397 24.45 33.14 -31.06
C ALA A 397 23.15 32.52 -30.52
N ALA A 398 22.05 32.61 -31.28
CA ALA A 398 20.79 32.04 -30.89
C ALA A 398 20.91 30.53 -30.58
N THR A 399 21.79 29.82 -31.31
CA THR A 399 22.08 28.42 -31.08
C THR A 399 22.73 28.12 -29.72
N ASP A 400 23.50 29.04 -29.13
CA ASP A 400 24.07 28.87 -27.79
C ASP A 400 22.95 28.96 -26.73
N ILE A 401 22.01 29.90 -26.93
CA ILE A 401 20.85 30.10 -26.05
C ILE A 401 19.87 28.90 -26.14
N GLU A 402 19.51 28.48 -27.35
CA GLU A 402 18.58 27.39 -27.60
C GLU A 402 19.07 26.03 -27.06
N ARG A 403 20.39 25.79 -27.15
CA ARG A 403 21.04 24.58 -26.65
C ARG A 403 21.33 24.58 -25.16
N ALA A 404 21.21 25.74 -24.50
CA ALA A 404 21.45 25.83 -23.07
C ALA A 404 20.35 25.15 -22.28
N HIS A 405 20.71 24.34 -21.31
CA HIS A 405 19.78 23.74 -20.35
C HIS A 405 19.53 24.66 -19.17
N LEU A 406 20.54 25.43 -18.79
CA LEU A 406 20.48 26.47 -17.78
C LEU A 406 21.24 27.70 -18.27
N ILE A 407 20.65 28.87 -18.15
CA ILE A 407 21.35 30.16 -18.40
C ILE A 407 21.57 30.85 -17.07
N ILE A 408 22.79 31.31 -16.82
CA ILE A 408 23.18 32.12 -15.66
C ILE A 408 23.61 33.50 -16.18
N THR A 409 22.89 34.52 -15.80
CA THR A 409 23.20 35.92 -16.20
C THR A 409 23.72 36.67 -15.01
N ALA A 410 24.93 37.24 -15.16
CA ALA A 410 25.66 37.96 -14.11
C ALA A 410 26.16 39.33 -14.54
N ASP A 411 25.87 39.77 -15.76
CA ASP A 411 26.19 41.08 -16.32
C ASP A 411 25.00 41.65 -17.07
N VAL A 412 25.04 42.97 -17.32
CA VAL A 412 24.06 43.66 -18.16
C VAL A 412 24.07 43.09 -19.56
N VAL A 413 22.88 42.84 -20.10
CA VAL A 413 22.65 42.20 -21.41
C VAL A 413 22.14 43.25 -22.39
N ASN A 414 22.59 43.17 -23.65
CA ASN A 414 22.10 44.05 -24.70
C ASN A 414 20.65 43.68 -25.11
N GLN A 415 19.93 44.58 -25.77
CA GLN A 415 18.53 44.43 -26.14
C GLN A 415 18.28 43.22 -27.06
N GLU A 416 19.22 42.93 -27.95
CA GLU A 416 19.10 41.76 -28.86
C GLU A 416 19.10 40.44 -28.09
N ASN A 417 20.05 40.28 -27.16
CA ASN A 417 20.13 39.07 -26.32
C ASN A 417 18.91 38.95 -25.39
N LEU A 418 18.37 40.06 -24.92
CA LEU A 418 17.21 40.10 -24.03
C LEU A 418 15.97 39.49 -24.67
N VAL A 419 15.74 39.78 -25.96
CA VAL A 419 14.64 39.15 -26.73
C VAL A 419 14.78 37.63 -26.78
N PHE A 420 16.00 37.11 -26.96
CA PHE A 420 16.27 35.68 -26.96
C PHE A 420 16.09 35.07 -25.58
N LEU A 421 16.52 35.73 -24.50
CA LEU A 421 16.35 35.28 -23.13
C LEU A 421 14.86 35.19 -22.75
N ARG A 422 14.05 36.18 -23.15
CA ARG A 422 12.63 36.15 -22.93
C ARG A 422 11.95 34.97 -23.64
N ARG A 423 12.27 34.72 -24.91
CA ARG A 423 11.79 33.59 -25.68
C ARG A 423 12.21 32.24 -25.05
N TYR A 424 13.47 32.21 -24.53
CA TYR A 424 13.98 31.04 -23.79
C TYR A 424 13.11 30.70 -22.56
N LEU A 425 12.76 31.71 -21.75
CA LEU A 425 11.84 31.56 -20.62
C LEU A 425 10.43 31.15 -21.08
N GLU A 426 9.87 31.83 -22.09
CA GLU A 426 8.53 31.52 -22.62
C GLU A 426 8.43 30.06 -23.12
N SER A 427 9.55 29.48 -23.57
CA SER A 427 9.61 28.07 -23.97
C SER A 427 9.56 27.05 -22.80
N GLY A 428 9.50 27.49 -21.55
CA GLY A 428 9.42 26.64 -20.36
C GLY A 428 10.76 26.32 -19.71
N ARG A 429 11.79 27.11 -19.99
CA ARG A 429 13.15 26.91 -19.45
C ARG A 429 13.45 27.82 -18.26
N THR A 430 14.53 27.54 -17.55
CA THR A 430 14.93 28.26 -16.34
C THR A 430 16.14 29.16 -16.61
N LEU A 431 16.06 30.43 -16.17
CA LEU A 431 17.13 31.39 -16.18
C LEU A 431 17.45 31.82 -14.75
N LEU A 432 18.74 31.87 -14.40
CA LEU A 432 19.21 32.37 -13.12
C LEU A 432 19.85 33.77 -13.36
N LEU A 433 19.20 34.80 -12.84
CA LEU A 433 19.75 36.18 -12.81
C LEU A 433 20.43 36.42 -11.45
N VAL A 434 21.69 36.80 -11.49
CA VAL A 434 22.46 37.17 -10.29
C VAL A 434 22.76 38.63 -10.31
N MET A 435 22.22 39.35 -9.35
CA MET A 435 22.42 40.82 -9.24
C MET A 435 23.70 41.10 -8.47
N LYS A 436 24.79 41.43 -9.18
CA LYS A 436 26.03 41.87 -8.59
C LYS A 436 26.16 43.42 -8.55
N SER A 437 25.31 44.11 -9.30
CA SER A 437 25.15 45.59 -9.27
C SER A 437 23.67 45.96 -9.38
N ILE A 438 23.34 47.22 -9.25
CA ILE A 438 21.98 47.73 -9.44
C ILE A 438 21.54 47.73 -10.92
N ASP A 439 22.52 47.67 -11.84
CA ASP A 439 22.25 47.74 -13.27
C ASP A 439 21.51 46.50 -13.80
N GLU A 440 21.67 45.33 -13.16
CA GLU A 440 20.98 44.11 -13.52
C GLU A 440 19.46 44.16 -13.21
N ALA A 441 19.00 45.11 -12.37
CA ALA A 441 17.58 45.35 -12.14
C ALA A 441 16.84 45.73 -13.43
N LYS A 442 17.53 46.31 -14.39
CA LYS A 442 16.98 46.63 -15.71
C LYS A 442 16.62 45.34 -16.48
N ILE A 443 17.48 44.32 -16.39
CA ILE A 443 17.18 43.00 -17.02
C ILE A 443 15.90 42.40 -16.41
N LEU A 444 15.79 42.47 -15.08
CA LEU A 444 14.62 42.01 -14.37
C LEU A 444 13.35 42.73 -14.81
N ALA A 445 13.40 44.07 -14.91
CA ALA A 445 12.30 44.91 -15.37
C ALA A 445 11.90 44.58 -16.82
N ASP A 446 12.86 44.49 -17.72
CA ASP A 446 12.62 44.17 -19.13
C ASP A 446 12.01 42.78 -19.31
N ILE A 447 12.47 41.75 -18.56
CA ILE A 447 11.92 40.38 -18.62
C ILE A 447 10.52 40.34 -18.00
N ALA A 448 10.28 41.00 -16.88
CA ALA A 448 8.98 41.08 -16.22
C ALA A 448 7.96 41.92 -17.02
N GLY A 449 8.42 42.74 -17.98
CA GLY A 449 7.57 43.61 -18.80
C GLY A 449 7.10 44.87 -18.07
N ILE A 450 7.85 45.34 -17.11
CA ILE A 450 7.62 46.58 -16.35
C ILE A 450 8.63 47.65 -16.73
N GLU A 451 8.27 48.95 -16.60
CA GLU A 451 9.13 50.02 -17.02
C GLU A 451 10.40 50.12 -16.19
N THR A 452 10.30 50.06 -14.88
CA THR A 452 11.43 50.16 -13.94
C THR A 452 11.13 49.37 -12.66
N ILE A 453 12.21 48.86 -12.03
CA ILE A 453 12.17 48.27 -10.68
C ILE A 453 13.06 49.12 -9.79
N GLU A 454 12.53 49.58 -8.68
CA GLU A 454 13.38 50.25 -7.69
C GLU A 454 14.40 49.28 -7.14
N SER A 455 15.68 49.60 -7.34
CA SER A 455 16.77 48.81 -6.81
C SER A 455 17.85 49.75 -6.21
N GLN A 456 18.37 49.36 -5.06
CA GLN A 456 19.46 50.08 -4.39
C GLN A 456 20.40 49.09 -3.71
N GLU A 457 21.68 49.44 -3.56
CA GLU A 457 22.60 48.68 -2.75
C GLU A 457 22.19 48.81 -1.28
N ALA A 458 22.05 47.67 -0.59
CA ALA A 458 21.66 47.66 0.81
C ALA A 458 22.81 48.15 1.69
N ASP A 459 22.49 48.99 2.67
CA ASP A 459 23.44 49.40 3.69
C ASP A 459 23.56 48.30 4.73
N VAL A 460 24.71 47.62 4.78
CA VAL A 460 24.98 46.47 5.65
C VAL A 460 26.13 46.81 6.59
N ASP A 461 25.84 46.97 7.87
CA ASP A 461 26.82 47.36 8.89
C ASP A 461 28.02 46.42 8.98
N ARG A 462 27.78 45.11 9.07
CA ARG A 462 28.81 44.06 9.12
C ARG A 462 28.56 42.97 8.11
N TYR A 463 27.45 42.26 8.22
CA TYR A 463 26.96 41.23 7.31
C TYR A 463 25.47 41.03 7.54
N ALA A 464 24.79 40.58 6.51
CA ALA A 464 23.44 40.07 6.58
C ALA A 464 23.46 38.53 6.55
N MET A 465 22.39 37.89 7.04
CA MET A 465 22.20 36.46 7.02
C MET A 465 20.83 36.11 6.42
N LEU A 466 20.64 34.88 5.98
CA LEU A 466 19.32 34.42 5.58
C LEU A 466 18.47 34.12 6.82
N GLY A 467 17.39 34.88 7.01
CA GLY A 467 16.48 34.80 8.16
C GLY A 467 15.26 33.88 7.91
N GLN A 468 14.76 33.86 6.68
CA GLN A 468 13.61 33.03 6.28
C GLN A 468 13.93 32.31 4.97
N ILE A 469 13.56 31.01 4.92
CA ILE A 469 13.77 30.15 3.73
C ILE A 469 12.54 29.29 3.55
N GLU A 470 12.01 29.23 2.32
CA GLU A 470 10.83 28.43 1.94
C GLU A 470 11.27 27.00 1.55
N PHE A 471 11.53 26.15 2.54
CA PHE A 471 11.99 24.77 2.33
C PHE A 471 10.95 23.85 1.64
N LYS A 472 9.69 24.28 1.55
CA LYS A 472 8.67 23.52 0.81
C LYS A 472 8.80 23.69 -0.71
N HIS A 473 9.56 24.69 -1.16
CA HIS A 473 9.80 24.89 -2.58
C HIS A 473 10.70 23.77 -3.15
N PRO A 474 10.43 23.19 -4.34
CA PRO A 474 11.19 22.07 -4.92
C PRO A 474 12.70 22.32 -4.97
N LEU A 475 13.12 23.55 -5.29
CA LEU A 475 14.52 23.97 -5.32
C LEU A 475 15.21 23.88 -3.95
N LEU A 476 14.48 24.09 -2.86
CA LEU A 476 15.02 24.17 -1.50
C LEU A 476 14.71 22.93 -0.65
N THR A 477 13.86 22.04 -1.14
CA THR A 477 13.53 20.77 -0.49
C THR A 477 14.77 19.94 -0.06
N PRO A 478 15.89 19.87 -0.83
CA PRO A 478 17.09 19.15 -0.39
C PRO A 478 17.71 19.68 0.91
N PHE A 479 17.36 20.90 1.28
CA PHE A 479 17.84 21.57 2.50
C PHE A 479 16.83 21.52 3.65
N SER A 480 15.67 20.86 3.49
CA SER A 480 14.63 20.77 4.54
C SER A 480 15.06 19.96 5.76
N GLU A 481 16.03 19.05 5.61
CA GLU A 481 16.57 18.30 6.74
C GLU A 481 17.36 19.24 7.68
N PRO A 482 17.17 19.17 9.01
CA PRO A 482 17.85 20.03 9.99
C PRO A 482 19.37 20.05 9.84
N ARG A 483 19.95 18.93 9.41
CA ARG A 483 21.40 18.78 9.18
C ARG A 483 21.93 19.65 8.05
N PHE A 484 21.09 19.93 7.04
CA PHE A 484 21.46 20.69 5.85
C PHE A 484 20.79 22.06 5.77
N GLY A 485 19.82 22.35 6.62
CA GLY A 485 18.99 23.57 6.60
C GLY A 485 19.62 24.81 7.23
N ASP A 486 20.77 24.68 7.88
CA ASP A 486 21.42 25.83 8.52
C ASP A 486 22.20 26.67 7.50
N PHE A 487 21.67 27.85 7.18
CA PHE A 487 22.29 28.88 6.33
C PHE A 487 22.79 30.05 7.14
N THR A 488 22.66 30.09 8.46
CA THR A 488 23.00 31.21 9.31
C THR A 488 24.52 31.50 9.36
N GLN A 489 25.34 30.51 9.01
CA GLN A 489 26.80 30.68 8.94
C GLN A 489 27.31 31.34 7.64
N ILE A 490 26.40 31.62 6.70
CA ILE A 490 26.76 32.26 5.44
C ILE A 490 26.54 33.76 5.58
N HIS A 491 27.64 34.52 5.50
CA HIS A 491 27.61 35.95 5.62
C HIS A 491 27.53 36.63 4.24
N PHE A 492 26.68 37.66 4.15
CA PHE A 492 26.44 38.46 2.97
C PHE A 492 26.87 39.91 3.33
N TRP A 493 27.87 40.42 2.66
CA TRP A 493 28.37 41.77 2.89
C TRP A 493 27.69 42.82 2.02
N LYS A 494 27.20 42.38 0.83
CA LYS A 494 26.52 43.23 -0.12
C LYS A 494 25.37 42.49 -0.75
N TYR A 495 24.23 43.12 -0.84
CA TYR A 495 23.09 42.64 -1.62
C TYR A 495 22.30 43.82 -2.20
N ARG A 496 21.45 43.58 -3.19
CA ARG A 496 20.64 44.57 -3.86
C ARG A 496 19.22 44.45 -3.37
N ARG A 497 18.73 45.53 -2.75
CA ARG A 497 17.35 45.61 -2.32
C ARG A 497 16.48 45.85 -3.54
N ILE A 498 15.47 45.04 -3.77
CA ILE A 498 14.44 45.17 -4.81
C ILE A 498 13.07 45.26 -4.16
N ASN A 499 12.20 46.09 -4.74
CA ASN A 499 10.80 46.14 -4.27
C ASN A 499 10.00 45.02 -4.90
N ILE A 500 9.51 44.08 -4.08
CA ILE A 500 8.70 42.93 -4.54
C ILE A 500 7.27 43.35 -4.93
N GLU A 501 6.80 44.49 -4.42
CA GLU A 501 5.44 44.98 -4.79
C GLU A 501 5.34 45.35 -6.27
N ASP A 502 6.48 45.65 -6.90
CA ASP A 502 6.58 45.93 -8.33
C ASP A 502 6.45 44.61 -9.17
N LEU A 503 6.51 43.44 -8.54
CA LEU A 503 6.53 42.12 -9.16
C LEU A 503 5.38 41.25 -8.62
N PRO A 504 4.11 41.45 -9.05
CA PRO A 504 2.93 40.83 -8.44
C PRO A 504 2.93 39.30 -8.47
N ASP A 505 3.56 38.70 -9.48
CA ASP A 505 3.62 37.22 -9.62
C ASP A 505 4.88 36.61 -8.98
N ALA A 506 5.74 37.43 -8.35
CA ALA A 506 7.00 36.95 -7.79
C ALA A 506 6.79 36.22 -6.46
N ARG A 507 7.45 35.09 -6.31
CA ARG A 507 7.51 34.30 -5.07
C ARG A 507 8.86 34.48 -4.41
N VAL A 508 8.86 34.92 -3.15
CA VAL A 508 10.10 35.05 -2.37
C VAL A 508 10.47 33.69 -1.78
N LEU A 509 11.61 33.14 -2.18
CA LEU A 509 12.13 31.84 -1.73
C LEU A 509 12.99 31.97 -0.47
N ALA A 510 13.69 33.10 -0.30
CA ALA A 510 14.45 33.39 0.90
C ALA A 510 14.50 34.89 1.15
N ARG A 511 14.57 35.29 2.43
CA ARG A 511 14.75 36.69 2.88
C ARG A 511 15.97 36.79 3.77
N PHE A 512 16.60 37.95 3.71
CA PHE A 512 17.61 38.33 4.69
C PHE A 512 16.97 38.61 6.06
N ASP A 513 17.79 38.68 7.08
CA ASP A 513 17.42 39.09 8.44
C ASP A 513 16.83 40.50 8.52
N SER A 514 17.19 41.40 7.56
CA SER A 514 16.55 42.70 7.36
C SER A 514 15.08 42.61 6.88
N GLY A 515 14.62 41.44 6.41
CA GLY A 515 13.33 41.25 5.74
C GLY A 515 13.37 41.44 4.21
N ASP A 516 14.49 41.97 3.65
CA ASP A 516 14.63 42.13 2.22
C ASP A 516 14.70 40.81 1.47
N PRO A 517 14.21 40.71 0.22
CA PRO A 517 14.23 39.48 -0.56
C PRO A 517 15.68 39.13 -0.96
N ALA A 518 16.08 37.89 -0.66
CA ALA A 518 17.38 37.33 -1.05
C ALA A 518 17.32 36.52 -2.33
N TRP A 519 16.31 35.62 -2.38
CA TRP A 519 16.05 34.75 -3.53
C TRP A 519 14.60 34.89 -3.93
N VAL A 520 14.37 35.09 -5.21
CA VAL A 520 13.03 35.33 -5.77
C VAL A 520 12.85 34.48 -7.01
N GLU A 521 11.67 33.95 -7.18
CA GLU A 521 11.20 33.27 -8.39
C GLU A 521 10.12 34.11 -9.05
N LEU A 522 10.25 34.35 -10.34
CA LEU A 522 9.24 34.98 -11.17
C LEU A 522 8.85 34.05 -12.33
N PRO A 523 7.60 33.59 -12.42
CA PRO A 523 7.14 32.83 -13.58
C PRO A 523 7.07 33.74 -14.81
N VAL A 524 7.63 33.29 -15.93
CA VAL A 524 7.61 34.03 -17.21
C VAL A 524 7.16 33.07 -18.31
N GLY A 525 5.92 33.21 -18.77
CA GLY A 525 5.32 32.28 -19.72
C GLY A 525 5.18 30.85 -19.08
N LYS A 526 5.90 29.89 -19.64
CA LYS A 526 5.95 28.51 -19.09
C LYS A 526 7.21 28.25 -18.27
N GLY A 527 8.17 29.18 -18.26
CA GLY A 527 9.45 29.03 -17.58
C GLY A 527 9.53 29.81 -16.29
N SER A 528 10.69 29.74 -15.65
CA SER A 528 10.96 30.37 -14.36
C SER A 528 12.24 31.20 -14.39
N LEU A 529 12.12 32.46 -13.98
CA LEU A 529 13.23 33.34 -13.73
C LEU A 529 13.57 33.30 -12.23
N LEU A 530 14.74 32.78 -11.90
CA LEU A 530 15.28 32.79 -10.54
C LEU A 530 16.19 34.03 -10.40
N VAL A 531 15.98 34.80 -9.35
CA VAL A 531 16.75 36.01 -9.06
C VAL A 531 17.47 35.83 -7.73
N LEU A 532 18.79 35.98 -7.76
CA LEU A 532 19.63 36.15 -6.56
C LEU A 532 20.01 37.61 -6.43
N THR A 533 19.61 38.26 -5.36
CA THR A 533 19.89 39.70 -5.13
C THR A 533 21.30 39.98 -4.65
N CYS A 534 22.11 38.93 -4.53
CA CYS A 534 23.51 38.98 -4.09
C CYS A 534 24.39 38.11 -4.98
N GLY A 535 25.57 38.56 -5.32
CA GLY A 535 26.60 37.76 -5.96
C GLY A 535 27.21 36.73 -4.99
N TRP A 536 27.67 35.60 -5.52
CA TRP A 536 28.40 34.62 -4.71
C TRP A 536 29.91 34.76 -4.68
N HIS A 537 30.43 35.79 -5.38
CA HIS A 537 31.87 36.10 -5.32
C HIS A 537 32.28 36.66 -3.94
N PRO A 538 33.55 36.49 -3.52
CA PRO A 538 33.97 36.76 -2.15
C PRO A 538 33.79 38.22 -1.66
N SER A 539 33.65 39.20 -2.56
CA SER A 539 33.36 40.57 -2.16
C SER A 539 31.90 40.85 -1.82
N ASP A 540 30.96 39.99 -2.23
CA ASP A 540 29.54 40.11 -1.89
C ASP A 540 29.11 39.13 -0.79
N SER A 541 29.59 37.88 -0.85
CA SER A 541 29.16 36.88 0.13
C SER A 541 30.12 35.69 0.31
N GLN A 542 29.89 34.91 1.35
CA GLN A 542 30.56 33.62 1.58
C GLN A 542 29.85 32.46 0.88
N LEU A 543 28.81 32.71 0.12
CA LEU A 543 27.94 31.62 -0.42
C LEU A 543 28.75 30.62 -1.24
N ALA A 544 29.66 31.07 -2.14
CA ALA A 544 30.48 30.16 -2.95
C ALA A 544 31.48 29.30 -2.14
N LEU A 545 31.84 29.76 -0.93
CA LEU A 545 32.75 29.05 -0.04
C LEU A 545 32.05 28.13 0.93
N SER A 546 30.71 28.14 0.94
CA SER A 546 29.89 27.29 1.82
C SER A 546 29.68 25.91 1.23
N SER A 547 29.46 24.90 2.10
CA SER A 547 29.06 23.55 1.70
C SER A 547 27.68 23.51 1.04
N LYS A 548 26.91 24.62 1.08
CA LYS A 548 25.56 24.70 0.48
C LYS A 548 25.60 25.09 -0.99
N PHE A 549 26.68 25.67 -1.47
CA PHE A 549 26.76 26.24 -2.83
C PHE A 549 26.64 25.16 -3.92
N VAL A 550 27.39 24.08 -3.77
CA VAL A 550 27.38 22.99 -4.76
C VAL A 550 25.98 22.35 -4.82
N PRO A 551 25.37 21.92 -3.71
CA PRO A 551 24.00 21.39 -3.74
C PRO A 551 22.96 22.39 -4.28
N LEU A 552 23.10 23.69 -3.99
CA LEU A 552 22.18 24.72 -4.48
C LEU A 552 22.24 24.86 -6.00
N LEU A 553 23.41 24.91 -6.60
CA LEU A 553 23.51 24.98 -8.06
C LEU A 553 23.07 23.73 -8.78
N TYR A 554 23.29 22.54 -8.18
CA TYR A 554 22.71 21.30 -8.71
C TYR A 554 21.19 21.26 -8.55
N SER A 555 20.61 21.77 -7.47
CA SER A 555 19.15 21.89 -7.32
C SER A 555 18.56 22.85 -8.36
N ILE A 556 19.24 23.95 -8.68
CA ILE A 556 18.82 24.87 -9.76
C ILE A 556 18.89 24.16 -11.12
N LEU A 557 19.94 23.37 -11.35
CA LEU A 557 20.07 22.57 -12.57
C LEU A 557 18.98 21.49 -12.68
N GLU A 558 18.66 20.83 -11.57
CA GLU A 558 17.56 19.87 -11.50
C GLU A 558 16.21 20.55 -11.76
N TYR A 559 15.98 21.69 -11.14
CA TYR A 559 14.78 22.51 -11.33
C TYR A 559 14.60 22.98 -12.78
N SER A 560 15.70 23.15 -13.54
CA SER A 560 15.65 23.47 -14.97
C SER A 560 15.15 22.32 -15.86
N GLY A 561 14.80 21.15 -15.28
CA GLY A 561 14.25 20.02 -15.99
C GLY A 561 15.29 19.12 -16.69
N VAL A 562 16.59 19.35 -16.48
CA VAL A 562 17.67 18.55 -17.10
C VAL A 562 17.53 17.07 -16.84
N PHE A 563 17.08 16.67 -15.65
CA PHE A 563 16.93 15.28 -15.27
C PHE A 563 15.60 14.64 -15.71
N ALA A 564 14.60 15.43 -16.12
CA ALA A 564 13.32 14.91 -16.58
C ALA A 564 13.45 14.06 -17.86
N GLU A 565 14.43 14.36 -18.71
CA GLU A 565 14.71 13.56 -19.92
C GLU A 565 15.58 12.32 -19.64
N GLN A 566 16.12 12.18 -18.41
CA GLN A 566 17.09 11.15 -18.05
C GLN A 566 16.52 9.98 -17.29
N GLN A 567 15.26 10.04 -16.85
CA GLN A 567 14.70 8.90 -16.15
C GLN A 567 14.73 7.68 -17.09
N SER A 568 15.62 6.75 -16.77
CA SER A 568 15.79 5.48 -17.47
C SER A 568 15.33 4.29 -16.64
N GLN A 569 14.82 4.56 -15.44
CA GLN A 569 14.33 3.57 -14.49
C GLN A 569 12.88 3.88 -14.12
N TYR A 570 12.00 2.93 -14.29
CA TYR A 570 10.57 3.02 -14.04
C TYR A 570 10.11 1.78 -13.29
N PHE A 571 8.91 1.83 -12.75
CA PHE A 571 8.25 0.66 -12.18
C PHE A 571 7.15 0.16 -13.12
N VAL A 572 6.73 -1.08 -12.91
CA VAL A 572 5.57 -1.64 -13.62
C VAL A 572 4.35 -0.76 -13.33
N GLY A 573 3.62 -0.39 -14.39
CA GLY A 573 2.49 0.54 -14.34
C GLY A 573 2.85 2.01 -14.54
N ASP A 574 4.11 2.42 -14.37
CA ASP A 574 4.51 3.82 -14.55
C ASP A 574 4.39 4.29 -16.00
N PRO A 575 3.85 5.49 -16.25
CA PRO A 575 3.87 6.09 -17.56
C PRO A 575 5.28 6.61 -17.93
N VAL A 576 5.82 6.16 -19.04
CA VAL A 576 7.14 6.57 -19.54
C VAL A 576 7.01 7.75 -20.49
N PRO A 577 7.54 8.94 -20.18
CA PRO A 577 7.46 10.09 -21.07
C PRO A 577 8.29 9.87 -22.34
N ILE A 578 7.71 10.21 -23.49
CA ILE A 578 8.38 10.08 -24.78
C ILE A 578 9.19 11.35 -25.05
N PRO A 579 10.54 11.26 -25.18
CA PRO A 579 11.38 12.43 -25.36
C PRO A 579 11.03 13.22 -26.62
N GLN A 580 10.87 14.53 -26.47
CA GLN A 580 10.58 15.43 -27.58
C GLN A 580 11.75 15.57 -28.57
N SER A 581 12.97 15.37 -28.12
CA SER A 581 14.18 15.38 -28.94
C SER A 581 14.14 14.34 -30.08
N ILE A 582 13.47 13.23 -29.86
CA ILE A 582 13.27 12.18 -30.88
C ILE A 582 12.21 12.60 -31.91
N LYS A 583 11.26 13.46 -31.52
CA LYS A 583 10.19 13.99 -32.39
C LYS A 583 10.70 15.11 -33.34
N ALA A 584 11.78 15.79 -32.99
CA ALA A 584 12.30 17.00 -33.68
C ALA A 584 13.26 16.67 -34.84
N GLY A 585 13.63 15.45 -35.07
CA GLY A 585 14.62 15.00 -36.04
C GLY A 585 14.12 14.93 -37.51
N GLY A 586 13.73 16.09 -38.10
CA GLY A 586 13.60 16.23 -39.58
C GLY A 586 12.21 15.97 -40.18
N SER A 587 11.98 16.55 -41.35
CA SER A 587 10.71 16.66 -42.12
C SER A 587 10.07 15.36 -42.61
N ARG A 588 10.38 14.19 -42.08
CA ARG A 588 9.70 12.93 -42.33
C ARG A 588 8.98 12.46 -41.10
N ALA A 589 7.73 12.05 -41.22
CA ALA A 589 6.97 11.37 -40.20
C ALA A 589 7.74 10.10 -39.78
N VAL A 590 8.45 10.16 -38.66
CA VAL A 590 9.17 9.01 -38.10
C VAL A 590 8.19 8.28 -37.19
N ASN A 591 7.84 7.04 -37.53
CA ASN A 591 7.04 6.20 -36.65
C ASN A 591 7.94 5.69 -35.55
N LEU A 592 7.62 6.09 -34.30
CA LEU A 592 8.26 5.57 -33.09
C LEU A 592 7.63 4.23 -32.74
N GLN A 593 8.47 3.27 -32.38
CA GLN A 593 8.05 1.97 -31.84
C GLN A 593 8.77 1.69 -30.55
N ILE A 594 8.07 1.05 -29.62
CA ILE A 594 8.65 0.54 -28.39
C ILE A 594 8.71 -0.97 -28.46
N ARG A 595 9.89 -1.51 -28.28
CA ARG A 595 10.12 -2.93 -28.09
C ARG A 595 10.04 -3.26 -26.61
N LYS A 596 9.19 -4.22 -26.26
CA LYS A 596 9.04 -4.76 -24.90
C LYS A 596 10.06 -5.88 -24.61
N PRO A 597 10.22 -6.30 -23.37
CA PRO A 597 11.11 -7.40 -22.99
C PRO A 597 10.76 -8.76 -23.61
N ASP A 598 9.51 -8.96 -24.02
CA ASP A 598 9.02 -10.14 -24.75
C ASP A 598 9.20 -10.06 -26.26
N ASP A 599 10.00 -9.09 -26.76
CA ASP A 599 10.22 -8.76 -28.16
C ASP A 599 8.97 -8.26 -28.94
N SER A 600 7.86 -8.04 -28.28
CA SER A 600 6.69 -7.43 -28.92
C SER A 600 6.98 -5.95 -29.27
N LEU A 601 6.46 -5.51 -30.44
CA LEU A 601 6.64 -4.14 -30.94
C LEU A 601 5.32 -3.39 -30.85
N ILE A 602 5.32 -2.26 -30.19
CA ILE A 602 4.16 -1.37 -30.06
C ILE A 602 4.45 -0.07 -30.80
N SER A 603 3.63 0.25 -31.80
CA SER A 603 3.72 1.52 -32.52
C SER A 603 3.09 2.63 -31.66
N LEU A 604 3.77 3.77 -31.57
CA LEU A 604 3.28 4.95 -30.86
C LEU A 604 2.52 5.86 -31.83
N ASP A 605 1.38 6.37 -31.39
CA ASP A 605 0.60 7.35 -32.16
C ASP A 605 1.30 8.71 -32.24
N VAL A 606 1.12 9.41 -33.36
CA VAL A 606 1.63 10.76 -33.55
C VAL A 606 0.94 11.69 -32.56
N GLY A 607 1.68 12.18 -31.57
CA GLY A 607 1.15 13.08 -30.51
C GLY A 607 1.08 12.45 -29.13
N GLN A 608 1.23 11.16 -28.98
CA GLN A 608 1.29 10.50 -27.68
C GLN A 608 2.44 11.06 -26.84
N GLN A 609 2.13 11.50 -25.62
CA GLN A 609 3.11 12.12 -24.74
C GLN A 609 3.83 11.11 -23.82
N ALA A 610 3.16 10.01 -23.47
CA ALA A 610 3.69 8.98 -22.60
C ALA A 610 3.28 7.59 -23.08
N PHE A 611 4.13 6.60 -22.83
CA PHE A 611 3.87 5.19 -23.01
C PHE A 611 3.40 4.58 -21.70
N THR A 612 2.26 3.90 -21.70
CA THR A 612 1.58 3.39 -20.49
C THR A 612 1.56 1.85 -20.39
N GLN A 613 2.08 1.12 -21.39
CA GLN A 613 2.04 -0.34 -21.39
C GLN A 613 3.33 -0.95 -20.81
N THR A 614 3.72 -0.48 -19.62
CA THR A 614 4.85 -0.98 -18.83
C THR A 614 4.40 -2.14 -17.92
N ASP A 615 3.84 -3.18 -18.52
CA ASP A 615 3.12 -4.29 -17.86
C ASP A 615 4.01 -5.45 -17.40
N MET A 616 5.32 -5.41 -17.68
CA MET A 616 6.28 -6.43 -17.26
C MET A 616 7.65 -5.83 -16.93
N PRO A 617 8.39 -6.41 -15.96
CA PRO A 617 9.75 -5.98 -15.69
C PRO A 617 10.71 -6.39 -16.81
N GLY A 618 11.69 -5.54 -17.10
CA GLY A 618 12.69 -5.81 -18.14
C GLY A 618 13.24 -4.54 -18.78
N ILE A 619 14.00 -4.72 -19.84
CA ILE A 619 14.56 -3.64 -20.65
C ILE A 619 13.66 -3.38 -21.85
N TYR A 620 13.24 -2.15 -21.98
CA TYR A 620 12.47 -1.62 -23.09
C TYR A 620 13.37 -0.77 -23.99
N ALA A 621 13.11 -0.78 -25.30
CA ALA A 621 13.84 0.02 -26.26
C ALA A 621 12.90 0.92 -27.08
N ILE A 622 13.18 2.22 -27.12
CA ILE A 622 12.50 3.16 -28.02
C ILE A 622 13.27 3.14 -29.34
N GLU A 623 12.66 2.65 -30.41
CA GLU A 623 13.26 2.50 -31.72
C GLU A 623 12.57 3.41 -32.77
N LEU A 624 13.35 3.87 -33.75
CA LEU A 624 12.83 4.61 -34.87
C LEU A 624 12.48 3.59 -35.98
N SER A 625 11.21 3.51 -36.39
CA SER A 625 10.82 2.68 -37.51
C SER A 625 11.19 3.38 -38.81
N ALA A 626 12.20 2.86 -39.50
CA ALA A 626 12.46 3.26 -40.88
C ALA A 626 11.36 2.67 -41.81
N GLY A 627 10.71 3.50 -42.59
CA GLY A 627 9.55 3.13 -43.44
C GLY A 627 9.83 2.14 -44.58
N ASN A 628 11.01 1.50 -44.62
CA ASN A 628 11.36 0.37 -45.51
C ASN A 628 12.03 -0.73 -44.67
N PRO A 629 11.89 -2.02 -45.04
CA PRO A 629 12.58 -3.08 -44.33
C PRO A 629 14.10 -2.80 -44.35
N PRO A 630 14.74 -2.70 -43.14
CA PRO A 630 16.14 -2.30 -43.08
C PRO A 630 17.03 -3.35 -43.75
N SER A 631 17.99 -2.87 -44.54
CA SER A 631 19.08 -3.74 -45.00
C SER A 631 19.93 -4.19 -43.82
N ARG A 632 20.64 -5.33 -43.95
CA ARG A 632 21.47 -5.88 -42.87
C ARG A 632 22.51 -4.89 -42.29
N SER A 633 22.92 -3.88 -43.06
CA SER A 633 23.80 -2.79 -42.68
C SER A 633 23.09 -1.73 -41.82
N ASP A 634 21.78 -1.51 -42.05
CA ASP A 634 21.01 -0.49 -41.35
C ASP A 634 20.59 -0.96 -39.93
N ILE A 635 20.52 -2.28 -39.70
CA ILE A 635 20.23 -2.88 -38.40
C ILE A 635 21.35 -2.60 -37.39
N ALA A 636 22.61 -2.61 -37.82
CA ALA A 636 23.75 -2.29 -36.98
C ALA A 636 23.81 -0.79 -36.62
N ALA A 637 23.45 0.09 -37.54
CA ALA A 637 23.43 1.54 -37.34
C ALA A 637 22.19 2.01 -36.53
N SER A 638 21.06 1.30 -36.59
CA SER A 638 19.86 1.63 -35.81
C SER A 638 19.97 1.25 -34.33
N THR A 639 20.85 0.32 -33.98
CA THR A 639 21.10 -0.09 -32.60
C THR A 639 21.85 0.97 -31.77
N GLU A 640 22.65 1.83 -32.44
CA GLU A 640 23.34 2.98 -31.77
C GLU A 640 22.40 4.14 -31.38
N SER A 641 21.15 4.16 -31.90
CA SER A 641 20.20 5.25 -31.64
C SER A 641 19.01 4.88 -30.76
N ALA A 642 18.91 3.63 -30.30
CA ALA A 642 17.82 3.19 -29.44
C ALA A 642 18.00 3.73 -28.02
N LYS A 643 17.01 4.46 -27.52
CA LYS A 643 16.99 4.86 -26.09
C LYS A 643 16.40 3.71 -25.27
N LEU A 644 17.23 3.14 -24.39
CA LEU A 644 16.83 2.06 -23.49
C LEU A 644 16.30 2.62 -22.17
N PHE A 645 15.29 1.97 -21.59
CA PHE A 645 14.85 2.19 -20.24
C PHE A 645 14.52 0.84 -19.56
N ALA A 646 14.67 0.80 -18.26
CA ALA A 646 14.38 -0.38 -17.46
C ALA A 646 13.09 -0.19 -16.68
N VAL A 647 12.30 -1.25 -16.62
CA VAL A 647 11.11 -1.34 -15.78
C VAL A 647 11.35 -2.43 -14.75
N ASN A 648 11.12 -2.12 -13.48
CA ASN A 648 11.34 -3.02 -12.35
C ASN A 648 10.08 -3.15 -11.51
N LEU A 649 10.04 -4.15 -10.64
CA LEU A 649 8.99 -4.27 -9.63
C LEU A 649 9.16 -3.19 -8.56
N PRO A 650 8.06 -2.56 -8.11
CA PRO A 650 8.10 -1.69 -6.96
C PRO A 650 8.47 -2.47 -5.70
N ALA A 651 9.33 -1.88 -4.85
CA ALA A 651 9.80 -2.54 -3.62
C ALA A 651 8.67 -2.96 -2.66
N ARG A 652 7.52 -2.31 -2.74
CA ARG A 652 6.36 -2.64 -1.91
C ARG A 652 5.76 -3.99 -2.28
N GLU A 653 5.68 -4.32 -3.57
CA GLU A 653 5.17 -5.61 -4.04
C GLU A 653 6.05 -6.80 -3.58
N CYS A 654 7.29 -6.51 -3.23
CA CYS A 654 8.24 -7.52 -2.75
C CYS A 654 8.16 -7.77 -1.22
N GLN A 655 7.25 -7.09 -0.50
CA GLN A 655 6.99 -7.31 0.93
C GLN A 655 6.00 -8.45 1.10
N THR A 656 6.50 -9.67 1.06
CA THR A 656 5.71 -10.91 0.96
C THR A 656 5.23 -11.50 2.29
N ALA A 657 5.61 -10.90 3.43
CA ALA A 657 5.06 -11.28 4.73
C ALA A 657 3.55 -11.07 4.78
N ALA A 658 2.81 -11.96 5.45
CA ALA A 658 1.36 -11.88 5.50
C ALA A 658 0.87 -10.73 6.41
N ILE A 659 -0.13 -9.98 5.96
CA ILE A 659 -0.84 -8.99 6.79
C ILE A 659 -1.58 -9.72 7.92
N PRO A 660 -1.44 -9.27 9.18
CA PRO A 660 -2.28 -9.77 10.27
C PRO A 660 -3.77 -9.51 9.98
N ILE A 661 -4.62 -10.52 10.20
CA ILE A 661 -6.07 -10.39 9.96
C ILE A 661 -6.68 -9.29 10.85
N GLU A 662 -6.10 -9.06 12.02
CA GLU A 662 -6.48 -8.00 12.97
C GLU A 662 -6.37 -6.60 12.37
N ASP A 663 -5.47 -6.38 11.42
CA ASP A 663 -5.32 -5.08 10.75
C ASP A 663 -6.49 -4.81 9.80
N LEU A 664 -7.02 -5.84 9.13
CA LEU A 664 -8.23 -5.72 8.32
C LEU A 664 -9.50 -5.54 9.19
N GLU A 665 -9.54 -6.13 10.40
CA GLU A 665 -10.65 -5.91 11.37
C GLU A 665 -10.76 -4.45 11.80
N ARG A 666 -9.66 -3.70 11.84
CA ARG A 666 -9.65 -2.26 12.16
C ARG A 666 -10.44 -1.42 11.17
N PHE A 667 -10.59 -1.86 9.94
CA PHE A 667 -11.44 -1.23 8.92
C PHE A 667 -12.93 -1.60 9.04
N GLY A 668 -13.33 -2.30 10.11
CA GLY A 668 -14.73 -2.71 10.34
C GLY A 668 -15.17 -3.91 9.52
N VAL A 669 -14.26 -4.62 8.91
CA VAL A 669 -14.54 -5.80 8.09
C VAL A 669 -14.98 -6.95 8.98
N SER A 670 -16.15 -7.55 8.70
CA SER A 670 -16.68 -8.69 9.44
C SER A 670 -16.11 -9.99 8.88
N PHE A 671 -15.28 -10.68 9.66
CA PHE A 671 -14.68 -11.97 9.24
C PHE A 671 -15.50 -13.15 9.65
N LYS A 672 -15.65 -14.09 8.73
CA LYS A 672 -15.97 -15.46 9.07
C LYS A 672 -14.69 -16.25 9.17
N GLN A 673 -14.22 -16.52 10.38
CA GLN A 673 -13.09 -17.42 10.58
C GLN A 673 -13.40 -18.77 9.95
N SER A 674 -12.85 -19.01 8.75
CA SER A 674 -12.73 -20.36 8.22
C SER A 674 -11.69 -21.07 9.08
N SER A 675 -12.14 -21.77 10.12
CA SER A 675 -11.31 -22.58 11.00
C SER A 675 -10.70 -23.77 10.25
N SER A 676 -9.85 -23.49 9.28
CA SER A 676 -9.09 -24.52 8.54
C SER A 676 -7.61 -24.60 8.92
N ILE A 677 -7.18 -23.83 9.94
CA ILE A 677 -5.82 -23.95 10.49
C ILE A 677 -5.92 -24.18 12.01
N ALA A 678 -6.55 -25.28 12.41
CA ALA A 678 -6.31 -25.90 13.70
C ALA A 678 -6.75 -27.35 13.63
N THR A 679 -5.79 -28.22 13.42
CA THR A 679 -5.72 -29.60 13.91
C THR A 679 -7.07 -30.28 14.26
N GLY A 680 -7.50 -31.22 13.43
CA GLY A 680 -8.12 -32.48 13.91
C GLY A 680 -9.35 -32.38 14.81
N GLN A 681 -10.18 -31.36 14.73
CA GLN A 681 -11.47 -31.39 15.45
C GLN A 681 -12.52 -32.11 14.64
N THR A 682 -12.93 -33.27 15.16
CA THR A 682 -14.03 -34.11 14.65
C THR A 682 -15.36 -33.34 14.56
N GLU A 683 -16.19 -33.65 13.55
CA GLU A 683 -17.53 -33.08 13.30
C GLU A 683 -18.41 -32.79 14.55
N PRO A 684 -18.35 -33.58 15.64
CA PRO A 684 -19.14 -33.29 16.85
C PRO A 684 -18.71 -32.00 17.57
N ALA A 685 -17.45 -31.59 17.48
CA ALA A 685 -16.98 -30.34 18.12
C ALA A 685 -17.50 -29.09 17.39
N ARG A 686 -17.63 -29.10 16.07
CA ARG A 686 -18.24 -28.01 15.27
C ARG A 686 -19.71 -27.77 15.58
N ARG A 687 -20.50 -28.88 15.81
CA ARG A 687 -21.89 -28.76 16.22
C ARG A 687 -22.03 -28.17 17.61
N HIS A 688 -21.08 -28.45 18.52
CA HIS A 688 -21.13 -27.93 19.88
C HIS A 688 -20.85 -26.41 19.94
N SER A 689 -19.95 -25.87 19.12
CA SER A 689 -19.66 -24.44 19.08
C SER A 689 -20.84 -23.63 18.51
N SER A 690 -21.47 -24.08 17.43
CA SER A 690 -22.65 -23.42 16.85
C SER A 690 -23.87 -23.45 17.78
N PHE A 691 -24.03 -24.50 18.57
CA PHE A 691 -25.10 -24.60 19.57
C PHE A 691 -24.84 -23.69 20.79
N ALA A 692 -23.58 -23.49 21.18
CA ALA A 692 -23.21 -22.61 22.25
C ALA A 692 -23.47 -21.12 21.87
N GLU A 693 -23.23 -20.74 20.61
CA GLU A 693 -23.47 -19.41 20.09
C GLU A 693 -24.98 -19.08 20.05
N LEU A 694 -25.81 -19.99 19.54
CA LEU A 694 -27.28 -19.84 19.54
C LEU A 694 -27.86 -19.75 20.95
N GLU A 695 -27.32 -20.50 21.92
CA GLU A 695 -27.74 -20.44 23.32
C GLU A 695 -27.36 -19.09 23.96
N TYR A 696 -26.17 -18.58 23.65
CA TYR A 696 -25.67 -17.30 24.16
C TYR A 696 -26.53 -16.13 23.68
N GLU A 697 -27.03 -16.16 22.44
CA GLU A 697 -27.98 -15.16 21.93
C GLU A 697 -29.33 -15.19 22.63
N GLN A 698 -29.91 -16.39 22.86
CA GLN A 698 -31.29 -16.53 23.33
C GLN A 698 -31.44 -16.46 24.85
N LYS A 699 -30.42 -16.88 25.61
CA LYS A 699 -30.35 -16.84 27.11
C LYS A 699 -31.65 -17.34 27.80
N VAL A 700 -32.36 -18.35 27.21
CA VAL A 700 -33.63 -18.88 27.69
C VAL A 700 -33.51 -19.37 29.12
N TRP A 701 -32.38 -19.91 29.52
CA TRP A 701 -32.12 -20.39 30.88
C TRP A 701 -32.36 -19.33 31.97
N ARG A 702 -32.21 -18.06 31.69
CA ARG A 702 -32.48 -16.95 32.63
C ARG A 702 -33.94 -16.93 33.05
N TRP A 703 -34.86 -17.10 32.12
CA TRP A 703 -36.28 -17.16 32.37
C TRP A 703 -36.69 -18.42 33.17
N VAL A 704 -36.00 -19.53 32.93
CA VAL A 704 -36.20 -20.77 33.70
C VAL A 704 -35.79 -20.60 35.15
N PHE A 705 -34.65 -19.91 35.44
CA PHE A 705 -34.21 -19.62 36.80
C PHE A 705 -35.12 -18.59 37.50
N ILE A 706 -35.68 -17.62 36.76
CA ILE A 706 -36.68 -16.68 37.32
C ILE A 706 -37.94 -17.45 37.72
N ALA A 707 -38.42 -18.36 36.88
CA ALA A 707 -39.55 -19.24 37.20
C ALA A 707 -39.26 -20.14 38.41
N LEU A 708 -38.07 -20.74 38.48
CA LEU A 708 -37.61 -21.54 39.61
C LEU A 708 -37.65 -20.75 40.93
N LEU A 709 -37.15 -19.50 40.92
CA LEU A 709 -37.15 -18.65 42.08
C LEU A 709 -38.57 -18.28 42.52
N ALA A 710 -39.47 -18.00 41.56
CA ALA A 710 -40.86 -17.73 41.85
C ALA A 710 -41.57 -18.95 42.48
N VAL A 711 -41.34 -20.14 41.95
CA VAL A 711 -41.92 -21.41 42.49
C VAL A 711 -41.38 -21.71 43.89
N SER A 712 -40.07 -21.45 44.15
CA SER A 712 -39.45 -21.58 45.48
C SER A 712 -40.10 -20.63 46.53
N LEU A 713 -40.35 -19.38 46.15
CA LEU A 713 -41.03 -18.42 47.02
C LEU A 713 -42.46 -18.86 47.34
N ILE A 714 -43.18 -19.35 46.34
CA ILE A 714 -44.56 -19.91 46.51
C ILE A 714 -44.52 -21.11 47.46
N GLU A 715 -43.56 -22.03 47.31
CA GLU A 715 -43.40 -23.20 48.21
C GLU A 715 -43.15 -22.77 49.65
N ILE A 716 -42.25 -21.85 49.89
CA ILE A 716 -41.95 -21.34 51.23
C ILE A 716 -43.17 -20.66 51.86
N TRP A 717 -43.89 -19.82 51.08
CA TRP A 717 -45.09 -19.15 51.53
C TRP A 717 -46.19 -20.14 51.90
N LEU A 718 -46.43 -21.11 51.00
CA LEU A 718 -47.46 -22.14 51.17
C LEU A 718 -47.13 -23.03 52.37
N ALA A 719 -45.86 -23.44 52.56
CA ALA A 719 -45.42 -24.23 53.72
C ALA A 719 -45.63 -23.44 55.03
N GLY A 720 -45.32 -22.16 55.06
CA GLY A 720 -45.56 -21.30 56.21
C GLY A 720 -47.05 -21.08 56.52
N TRP A 721 -47.90 -20.99 55.51
CA TRP A 721 -49.35 -20.85 55.65
C TRP A 721 -49.99 -22.12 56.19
N LEU A 722 -49.61 -23.30 55.63
CA LEU A 722 -50.11 -24.59 56.10
C LEU A 722 -49.69 -24.93 57.54
N THR A 723 -48.49 -24.54 57.94
CA THR A 723 -48.04 -24.71 59.34
C THR A 723 -48.82 -23.86 60.31
N ARG A 724 -49.19 -22.61 59.93
CA ARG A 724 -50.04 -21.73 60.73
C ARG A 724 -51.47 -22.25 60.84
N LEU A 725 -52.06 -22.80 59.79
CA LEU A 725 -53.39 -23.44 59.81
C LEU A 725 -53.43 -24.67 60.72
N SER A 726 -52.37 -25.49 60.69
CA SER A 726 -52.28 -26.66 61.56
C SER A 726 -52.07 -26.30 63.04
N SER A 727 -51.41 -25.17 63.36
CA SER A 727 -51.27 -24.71 64.73
C SER A 727 -52.55 -24.07 65.31
N ASN A 728 -53.37 -23.42 64.48
CA ASN A 728 -54.65 -22.84 64.91
C ASN A 728 -55.70 -23.93 65.14
N LEU A 729 -55.73 -25.04 64.39
CA LEU A 729 -56.63 -26.18 64.60
C LEU A 729 -56.29 -27.01 65.83
N GLN A 730 -55.04 -26.89 66.35
CA GLN A 730 -54.64 -27.52 67.62
C GLN A 730 -54.90 -26.62 68.86
N GLY A 731 -55.14 -25.33 68.64
CA GLY A 731 -55.47 -24.37 69.76
C GLY A 731 -56.95 -24.42 70.14
N GLU A 732 -57.88 -24.94 69.31
CA GLU A 732 -59.33 -25.02 69.56
C GLU A 732 -59.74 -26.36 70.29
N GLN A 733 -58.79 -27.25 70.55
CA GLN A 733 -59.03 -28.53 71.22
C GLN A 733 -58.36 -28.57 72.60
N LYS A 734 -58.18 -27.43 73.25
CA LYS A 734 -57.82 -27.34 74.69
C LYS A 734 -58.95 -26.76 75.53
#